data_7a46b36faff9e5807d7d8fb04bcff6fe
#
_entry.id   7a46b36faff9e5807d7d8fb04bcff6fe
#
_cell.length_a   1.000
_cell.length_b   1.000
_cell.length_c   1.000
_cell.angle_alpha   90.00
_cell.angle_beta   90.00
_cell.angle_gamma   90.00
#
_symmetry.space_group_name_H-M   'P 1'
#
loop_
_entity.id
_entity.type
_entity.pdbx_description
1 polymer ?
#
loop_
_entity_poly.entity_id
_entity_poly.type
_entity_poly.pdbx_seq_one_letter_code
_entity_poly.pdbx_strand_id
1 'polypeptide(L)'
;MVVFQALTWEARDVDDEHMISIVGKTETGKSVCLTTVFEPYFFVKLPRGATDRDVRLLYDDLNKLRPDHVTSYSVTQKKDVWGFQNNETFAYMRLNFKTLADRRKVNSVFVYNREYSKYHVYESNLDPVLRLMHRTGIQSTGWLDTGSVCVRSHLAKVDIDLWCNDWRTLKPVERDDIAPFVVASIDIECNSSTGKFPSPDVPGDACFQIAVSLCTFGNDEPYEKVCLCYKKTEGPDVVSFDTEREMLEAFQKYIHEKDIDIITGWNIFGFDLEYIYKRALLTNCDEEFFKLGRLHEPSSELLLKKLSSSALGDNFLKLLPMTGRFIFDMFHEVKKGYKLDSYKLNEVSKLYLGDQKIDMSPKEMFARYKEGDPKKLGEVAEYCIKDTLLPHKLVKKLCTLLNLLEMAKATWVPLCFLVERGQQIKVFSQLTKKARELGYMVPTIKYGSLPEEPYEGATVLDAQKGAYYTPITALDFEALYPSIMMAHNLCYSTLVMDERRYGNILGVKYESFKIGEKTYKFAQDVQSLLPAILLELKQFRKKAKKDMAAATGAMKEVYNGKQLAYKVSMNSVYGFTGAGKGILPCVPIASTTTCRGRGMIEETKNYVEANFPGAKVRYGDTDSVMVEFDVGGRTGEEAVKYSWEIGERAAAECSALFKKPNNLELEKVYWPYFLYSKKRYAAKLWTKGKDDQMHMDYIDIKGLQVVRRDNTPHVREVCKELLDVILTSSDPGPPLELARERAIELLSGDVPNEKLVLSQGLSDVYKIKGESVSVTSPESVNINQSHVQVVVKMRERKPGSEPQSGDRVPYILTNTGDPKAKAFEKSEDPKYVEEHNIPVDYLYYFENKFLNPVCDLLDPLFENTKQEIFGDILDQHKPKKPKAGPALSTMKKEQLVEECKKMGLDDSGKATELRERIKGARTGSIEDLFKKYEQSTNKI
;
A
#
# COMPACT_ATOMS: atom_id res chain seq x y z
N MET A 1 34.10 -13.30 -22.39
CA MET A 1 33.01 -12.33 -22.59
C MET A 1 31.71 -13.08 -22.40
N VAL A 2 30.93 -12.70 -21.45
CA VAL A 2 29.64 -13.32 -21.12
C VAL A 2 28.60 -12.22 -21.09
N VAL A 3 27.45 -12.43 -21.76
CA VAL A 3 26.30 -11.53 -21.72
C VAL A 3 25.20 -12.21 -20.92
N PHE A 4 24.70 -11.53 -19.88
CA PHE A 4 23.63 -12.06 -19.04
C PHE A 4 22.73 -10.94 -18.50
N GLN A 5 21.50 -11.29 -18.13
CA GLN A 5 20.58 -10.38 -17.46
C GLN A 5 20.78 -10.45 -15.96
N ALA A 6 21.01 -9.30 -15.32
CA ALA A 6 21.11 -9.18 -13.87
C ALA A 6 19.74 -9.44 -13.21
N LEU A 7 19.74 -10.07 -12.05
CA LEU A 7 18.57 -10.31 -11.20
C LEU A 7 18.77 -9.75 -9.80
N THR A 8 19.88 -10.11 -9.16
CA THR A 8 20.21 -9.65 -7.81
C THR A 8 21.57 -8.99 -7.75
N TRP A 9 21.74 -8.12 -6.77
CA TRP A 9 22.96 -7.37 -6.50
C TRP A 9 23.27 -7.48 -5.02
N GLU A 10 24.34 -8.18 -4.68
CA GLU A 10 24.75 -8.48 -3.31
C GLU A 10 25.99 -7.71 -2.95
N ALA A 11 25.93 -6.90 -1.89
CA ALA A 11 27.07 -6.15 -1.39
C ALA A 11 27.49 -6.65 -0.02
N ARG A 12 28.77 -6.94 0.18
CA ARG A 12 29.31 -7.46 1.43
C ARG A 12 30.74 -7.00 1.66
N ASP A 13 31.12 -6.91 2.93
CA ASP A 13 32.48 -6.70 3.36
C ASP A 13 33.11 -8.08 3.63
N VAL A 14 34.16 -8.43 2.91
CA VAL A 14 34.91 -9.70 3.03
C VAL A 14 36.41 -9.41 2.96
N ASP A 15 37.18 -9.98 3.87
CA ASP A 15 38.66 -9.87 3.90
C ASP A 15 39.17 -8.43 3.72
N ASP A 16 38.56 -7.48 4.46
CA ASP A 16 38.91 -6.04 4.38
C ASP A 16 38.62 -5.37 3.04
N GLU A 17 37.81 -5.99 2.18
CA GLU A 17 37.35 -5.42 0.92
C GLU A 17 35.82 -5.36 0.85
N HIS A 18 35.31 -4.36 0.15
CA HIS A 18 33.86 -4.27 -0.17
C HIS A 18 33.62 -4.84 -1.54
N MET A 19 32.91 -5.97 -1.58
CA MET A 19 32.61 -6.68 -2.80
C MET A 19 31.15 -6.51 -3.20
N ILE A 20 30.92 -6.41 -4.49
CA ILE A 20 29.58 -6.45 -5.09
C ILE A 20 29.53 -7.62 -6.06
N SER A 21 28.55 -8.53 -5.84
CA SER A 21 28.26 -9.65 -6.72
C SER A 21 26.96 -9.39 -7.47
N ILE A 22 26.99 -9.51 -8.80
CA ILE A 22 25.83 -9.39 -9.69
C ILE A 22 25.49 -10.81 -10.12
N VAL A 23 24.30 -11.28 -9.75
CA VAL A 23 23.84 -12.62 -10.10
C VAL A 23 22.67 -12.52 -11.10
N GLY A 24 22.68 -13.39 -12.09
CA GLY A 24 21.66 -13.39 -13.11
C GLY A 24 21.75 -14.61 -14.04
N LYS A 25 21.23 -14.48 -15.25
CA LYS A 25 21.10 -15.60 -16.19
C LYS A 25 21.40 -15.19 -17.62
N THR A 26 22.04 -16.07 -18.37
CA THR A 26 22.24 -15.90 -19.83
C THR A 26 20.94 -16.16 -20.59
N GLU A 27 20.89 -15.81 -21.85
CA GLU A 27 19.75 -16.13 -22.73
C GLU A 27 19.51 -17.64 -22.90
N THR A 28 20.56 -18.44 -22.71
CA THR A 28 20.50 -19.90 -22.76
C THR A 28 20.13 -20.55 -21.43
N GLY A 29 19.84 -19.76 -20.40
CA GLY A 29 19.42 -20.24 -19.07
C GLY A 29 20.55 -20.64 -18.14
N LYS A 30 21.83 -20.35 -18.44
CA LYS A 30 22.93 -20.59 -17.51
C LYS A 30 23.00 -19.52 -16.44
N SER A 31 23.11 -19.91 -15.18
CA SER A 31 23.32 -19.00 -14.08
C SER A 31 24.71 -18.38 -14.08
N VAL A 32 24.79 -17.11 -13.78
CA VAL A 32 26.03 -16.32 -13.77
C VAL A 32 26.15 -15.57 -12.47
N CYS A 33 27.33 -15.58 -11.86
CA CYS A 33 27.72 -14.67 -10.78
C CYS A 33 28.95 -13.89 -11.24
N LEU A 34 28.90 -12.57 -11.14
CA LEU A 34 30.02 -11.67 -11.41
C LEU A 34 30.34 -10.89 -10.16
N THR A 35 31.50 -11.11 -9.57
CA THR A 35 31.96 -10.39 -8.37
C THR A 35 33.09 -9.42 -8.70
N THR A 36 33.04 -8.23 -8.10
CA THR A 36 34.07 -7.19 -8.23
C THR A 36 34.26 -6.44 -6.93
N VAL A 37 35.46 -5.91 -6.69
CA VAL A 37 35.70 -4.97 -5.59
C VAL A 37 35.23 -3.58 -5.98
N PHE A 38 34.47 -2.95 -5.08
CA PHE A 38 33.98 -1.59 -5.26
C PHE A 38 34.16 -0.79 -3.99
N GLU A 39 35.25 0.01 -3.92
CA GLU A 39 35.55 0.82 -2.76
C GLU A 39 34.42 1.80 -2.42
N PRO A 40 33.81 1.72 -1.22
CA PRO A 40 32.85 2.70 -0.75
C PRO A 40 33.49 4.07 -0.59
N TYR A 41 32.70 5.14 -0.82
CA TYR A 41 33.17 6.51 -0.60
C TYR A 41 32.02 7.45 -0.31
N PHE A 42 32.34 8.61 0.28
CA PHE A 42 31.45 9.76 0.37
C PHE A 42 32.25 11.06 0.22
N PHE A 43 31.56 12.18 0.24
CA PHE A 43 32.17 13.49 0.05
C PHE A 43 31.93 14.40 1.24
N VAL A 44 32.92 15.27 1.50
CA VAL A 44 32.85 16.35 2.48
C VAL A 44 32.99 17.67 1.76
N LYS A 45 32.02 18.57 1.88
CA LYS A 45 32.11 19.93 1.30
C LYS A 45 33.14 20.73 2.08
N LEU A 46 34.11 21.26 1.38
CA LEU A 46 35.17 22.08 1.96
C LEU A 46 34.70 23.54 2.10
N PRO A 47 35.18 24.29 3.13
CA PRO A 47 34.93 25.72 3.20
C PRO A 47 35.48 26.44 1.97
N ARG A 48 34.86 27.59 1.63
CA ARG A 48 35.39 28.42 0.54
C ARG A 48 36.81 28.92 0.84
N GLY A 49 37.68 28.80 -0.14
CA GLY A 49 39.10 29.17 0.00
C GLY A 49 39.94 28.16 0.77
N ALA A 50 39.40 26.96 1.06
CA ALA A 50 40.21 25.89 1.64
C ALA A 50 41.43 25.57 0.76
N THR A 51 42.62 25.51 1.40
CA THR A 51 43.91 25.22 0.76
C THR A 51 44.22 23.72 0.84
N ASP A 52 45.19 23.26 0.04
CA ASP A 52 45.67 21.87 0.14
C ASP A 52 46.15 21.51 1.54
N ARG A 53 46.68 22.50 2.29
CA ARG A 53 47.06 22.33 3.69
C ARG A 53 45.83 22.01 4.58
N ASP A 54 44.71 22.73 4.40
CA ASP A 54 43.50 22.50 5.17
C ASP A 54 42.92 21.11 4.88
N VAL A 55 42.95 20.70 3.64
CA VAL A 55 42.53 19.35 3.22
C VAL A 55 43.40 18.27 3.87
N ARG A 56 44.74 18.46 3.86
CA ARG A 56 45.66 17.52 4.50
C ARG A 56 45.45 17.46 6.01
N LEU A 57 45.26 18.60 6.67
CA LEU A 57 45.00 18.66 8.11
C LEU A 57 43.70 17.91 8.45
N LEU A 58 42.65 18.09 7.67
CA LEU A 58 41.40 17.34 7.87
C LEU A 58 41.63 15.83 7.73
N TYR A 59 42.39 15.40 6.73
CA TYR A 59 42.71 13.99 6.53
C TYR A 59 43.52 13.40 7.70
N ASP A 60 44.56 14.11 8.13
CA ASP A 60 45.43 13.70 9.25
C ASP A 60 44.62 13.61 10.56
N ASP A 61 43.75 14.56 10.80
CA ASP A 61 42.86 14.55 11.99
C ASP A 61 41.85 13.40 11.96
N LEU A 62 41.28 13.10 10.79
CA LEU A 62 40.38 11.93 10.65
C LEU A 62 41.14 10.63 10.90
N ASN A 63 42.40 10.52 10.42
CA ASN A 63 43.25 9.35 10.66
C ASN A 63 43.69 9.23 12.13
N LYS A 64 43.89 10.32 12.84
CA LYS A 64 44.11 10.28 14.31
C LYS A 64 42.88 9.76 15.06
N LEU A 65 41.70 10.19 14.66
CA LEU A 65 40.42 9.79 15.31
C LEU A 65 40.00 8.37 14.94
N ARG A 66 40.29 7.95 13.74
CA ARG A 66 39.92 6.65 13.16
C ARG A 66 41.08 6.11 12.32
N PRO A 67 42.14 5.57 12.96
CA PRO A 67 43.31 5.05 12.26
C PRO A 67 42.92 3.98 11.24
N ASP A 68 43.59 4.02 10.08
CA ASP A 68 43.51 3.03 9.00
C ASP A 68 42.16 2.80 8.36
N HIS A 69 41.13 3.62 8.71
CA HIS A 69 39.79 3.50 8.09
C HIS A 69 39.65 4.26 6.77
N VAL A 70 40.37 5.35 6.55
CA VAL A 70 40.39 6.11 5.29
C VAL A 70 41.58 5.65 4.44
N THR A 71 41.30 5.05 3.28
CA THR A 71 42.35 4.53 2.40
C THR A 71 43.04 5.62 1.60
N SER A 72 42.26 6.57 1.12
CA SER A 72 42.77 7.68 0.31
C SER A 72 41.75 8.81 0.24
N TYR A 73 42.24 9.98 -0.22
CA TYR A 73 41.34 11.10 -0.53
C TYR A 73 41.69 11.74 -1.86
N SER A 74 40.71 12.45 -2.41
CA SER A 74 40.89 13.32 -3.57
C SER A 74 39.94 14.53 -3.47
N VAL A 75 40.33 15.64 -4.13
CA VAL A 75 39.49 16.85 -4.19
C VAL A 75 38.89 16.99 -5.58
N THR A 76 37.62 17.32 -5.67
CA THR A 76 36.91 17.54 -6.93
C THR A 76 36.05 18.78 -6.84
N GLN A 77 35.88 19.47 -7.97
CA GLN A 77 34.96 20.60 -8.09
C GLN A 77 33.63 20.13 -8.63
N LYS A 78 32.56 20.39 -7.91
CA LYS A 78 31.20 19.99 -8.26
C LYS A 78 30.19 21.05 -7.86
N LYS A 79 29.03 21.04 -8.52
CA LYS A 79 27.88 21.87 -8.16
C LYS A 79 27.17 21.27 -6.92
N ASP A 80 26.49 22.11 -6.16
CA ASP A 80 25.68 21.66 -5.04
C ASP A 80 24.19 21.62 -5.47
N VAL A 81 23.49 20.53 -5.13
CA VAL A 81 22.06 20.43 -5.44
C VAL A 81 21.21 21.33 -4.53
N TRP A 82 21.71 21.68 -3.35
CA TRP A 82 20.93 22.33 -2.30
C TRP A 82 20.91 23.86 -2.46
N GLY A 83 19.89 24.36 -3.15
CA GLY A 83 19.69 25.76 -3.47
C GLY A 83 20.28 26.17 -4.82
N PHE A 84 19.72 27.22 -5.41
CA PHE A 84 20.21 27.81 -6.66
C PHE A 84 21.51 28.58 -6.42
N GLN A 85 22.53 28.25 -7.19
CA GLN A 85 23.87 28.85 -7.06
C GLN A 85 24.48 29.21 -8.43
N ASN A 86 23.68 29.37 -9.46
CA ASN A 86 24.06 29.81 -10.81
C ASN A 86 25.28 29.01 -11.36
N ASN A 87 25.25 27.70 -11.27
CA ASN A 87 26.33 26.79 -11.71
C ASN A 87 27.69 26.99 -11.00
N GLU A 88 27.73 27.69 -9.87
CA GLU A 88 28.93 27.76 -9.05
C GLU A 88 29.36 26.37 -8.62
N THR A 89 30.67 26.10 -8.65
CA THR A 89 31.26 24.87 -8.19
C THR A 89 31.94 25.07 -6.83
N PHE A 90 31.90 24.00 -6.05
CA PHE A 90 32.52 23.95 -4.72
C PHE A 90 33.51 22.80 -4.66
N ALA A 91 34.54 22.97 -3.82
CA ALA A 91 35.47 21.91 -3.57
C ALA A 91 34.88 20.85 -2.64
N TYR A 92 34.96 19.60 -3.06
CA TYR A 92 34.56 18.44 -2.27
C TYR A 92 35.72 17.49 -2.09
N MET A 93 36.00 17.14 -0.84
CA MET A 93 36.96 16.08 -0.49
C MET A 93 36.21 14.74 -0.56
N ARG A 94 36.65 13.88 -1.48
CA ARG A 94 36.19 12.49 -1.55
C ARG A 94 37.04 11.67 -0.61
N LEU A 95 36.44 10.91 0.28
CA LEU A 95 37.08 9.96 1.19
C LEU A 95 36.73 8.55 0.74
N ASN A 96 37.78 7.72 0.50
CA ASN A 96 37.61 6.32 0.08
C ASN A 96 37.87 5.38 1.26
N PHE A 97 37.20 4.24 1.26
CA PHE A 97 37.19 3.25 2.34
C PHE A 97 37.36 1.85 1.77
N LYS A 98 38.01 0.96 2.52
CA LYS A 98 38.09 -0.46 2.17
C LYS A 98 36.69 -1.11 2.28
N THR A 99 36.02 -0.87 3.39
CA THR A 99 34.78 -1.52 3.75
C THR A 99 33.63 -0.52 3.98
N LEU A 100 32.41 -1.01 3.90
CA LEU A 100 31.24 -0.20 4.26
C LEU A 100 31.21 0.09 5.77
N ALA A 101 31.74 -0.82 6.59
CA ALA A 101 31.88 -0.63 8.03
C ALA A 101 32.79 0.56 8.34
N ASP A 102 33.93 0.69 7.65
CA ASP A 102 34.86 1.83 7.83
C ASP A 102 34.22 3.14 7.40
N ARG A 103 33.49 3.13 6.26
CA ARG A 103 32.73 4.30 5.82
C ARG A 103 31.76 4.77 6.90
N ARG A 104 31.04 3.85 7.56
CA ARG A 104 30.08 4.17 8.64
C ARG A 104 30.77 4.75 9.87
N LYS A 105 31.91 4.17 10.28
CA LYS A 105 32.73 4.65 11.43
C LYS A 105 33.21 6.08 11.21
N VAL A 106 33.75 6.41 10.03
CA VAL A 106 34.25 7.76 9.71
C VAL A 106 33.05 8.73 9.52
N ASN A 107 31.98 8.32 8.87
CA ASN A 107 30.77 9.17 8.76
C ASN A 107 30.23 9.56 10.14
N SER A 108 30.31 8.69 11.15
CA SER A 108 29.87 8.97 12.53
C SER A 108 30.64 10.14 13.16
N VAL A 109 31.86 10.39 12.77
CA VAL A 109 32.64 11.55 13.24
C VAL A 109 31.95 12.86 12.85
N PHE A 110 31.52 12.98 11.61
CA PHE A 110 30.82 14.18 11.12
C PHE A 110 29.42 14.36 11.71
N VAL A 111 28.77 13.26 12.11
CA VAL A 111 27.41 13.28 12.66
C VAL A 111 27.39 13.63 14.15
N TYR A 112 28.33 13.09 14.93
CA TYR A 112 28.30 13.14 16.40
C TYR A 112 29.38 14.01 17.04
N ASN A 113 30.49 14.31 16.37
CA ASN A 113 31.52 15.17 16.91
C ASN A 113 31.24 16.64 16.56
N ARG A 114 31.05 17.49 17.56
CA ARG A 114 30.74 18.92 17.39
C ARG A 114 31.80 19.69 16.62
N GLU A 115 33.09 19.35 16.74
CA GLU A 115 34.18 20.00 16.03
C GLU A 115 34.08 19.85 14.51
N TYR A 116 33.46 18.74 14.06
CA TYR A 116 33.26 18.43 12.64
C TYR A 116 31.89 18.78 12.14
N SER A 117 30.98 19.27 12.99
CA SER A 117 29.61 19.65 12.61
C SER A 117 29.54 20.79 11.56
N LYS A 118 30.60 21.55 11.42
CA LYS A 118 30.79 22.60 10.37
C LYS A 118 30.95 22.03 8.97
N TYR A 119 31.35 20.76 8.85
CA TYR A 119 31.50 20.09 7.57
C TYR A 119 30.18 19.40 7.17
N HIS A 120 29.72 19.66 5.98
CA HIS A 120 28.55 18.99 5.44
C HIS A 120 28.98 17.78 4.63
N VAL A 121 28.34 16.63 4.93
CA VAL A 121 28.59 15.35 4.28
C VAL A 121 27.62 15.15 3.13
N TYR A 122 28.11 14.61 2.02
CA TYR A 122 27.36 14.39 0.79
C TYR A 122 27.45 12.91 0.38
N GLU A 123 26.30 12.36 -0.02
CA GLU A 123 26.17 10.99 -0.52
C GLU A 123 26.71 9.89 0.42
N SER A 124 26.78 10.17 1.73
CA SER A 124 27.24 9.16 2.72
C SER A 124 26.17 8.10 2.99
N ASN A 125 24.93 8.37 2.64
CA ASN A 125 23.78 7.46 2.71
C ASN A 125 23.48 6.74 1.38
N LEU A 126 24.24 7.02 0.32
CA LEU A 126 24.08 6.34 -0.96
C LEU A 126 24.65 4.93 -0.86
N ASP A 127 23.80 3.95 -1.20
CA ASP A 127 24.17 2.55 -1.22
C ASP A 127 25.24 2.27 -2.30
N PRO A 128 26.30 1.51 -2.02
CA PRO A 128 27.33 1.19 -3.01
C PRO A 128 26.81 0.48 -4.25
N VAL A 129 25.78 -0.36 -4.11
CA VAL A 129 25.14 -1.02 -5.26
C VAL A 129 24.49 0.00 -6.20
N LEU A 130 23.72 0.96 -5.65
CA LEU A 130 23.14 2.04 -6.46
C LEU A 130 24.25 2.85 -7.15
N ARG A 131 25.31 3.12 -6.42
CA ARG A 131 26.45 3.87 -6.96
C ARG A 131 27.15 3.12 -8.11
N LEU A 132 27.33 1.80 -8.00
CA LEU A 132 27.91 0.98 -9.07
C LEU A 132 26.99 0.99 -10.31
N MET A 133 25.69 0.78 -10.12
CA MET A 133 24.71 0.89 -11.22
C MET A 133 24.78 2.24 -11.93
N HIS A 134 24.81 3.34 -11.17
CA HIS A 134 24.89 4.69 -11.73
C HIS A 134 26.21 4.95 -12.46
N ARG A 135 27.30 4.31 -12.05
CA ARG A 135 28.62 4.51 -12.66
C ARG A 135 28.81 3.69 -13.91
N THR A 136 28.28 2.48 -13.95
CA THR A 136 28.38 1.58 -15.09
C THR A 136 27.30 1.85 -16.13
N GLY A 137 26.17 2.46 -15.72
CA GLY A 137 24.97 2.58 -16.56
C GLY A 137 24.19 1.27 -16.69
N ILE A 138 24.53 0.26 -15.90
CA ILE A 138 23.82 -1.03 -15.88
C ILE A 138 22.59 -0.90 -14.98
N GLN A 139 21.43 -1.11 -15.55
CA GLN A 139 20.16 -1.12 -14.81
C GLN A 139 20.04 -2.38 -13.94
N SER A 140 19.28 -2.28 -12.86
CA SER A 140 19.17 -3.32 -11.83
C SER A 140 18.84 -4.72 -12.39
N THR A 141 17.92 -4.79 -13.35
CA THR A 141 17.53 -6.03 -14.04
C THR A 141 17.83 -5.95 -15.54
N GLY A 142 18.82 -5.14 -15.91
CA GLY A 142 19.28 -4.99 -17.29
C GLY A 142 20.23 -6.08 -17.73
N TRP A 143 20.44 -6.17 -19.03
CA TRP A 143 21.48 -7.01 -19.63
C TRP A 143 22.82 -6.31 -19.53
N LEU A 144 23.85 -7.08 -19.29
CA LEU A 144 25.24 -6.58 -19.24
C LEU A 144 26.21 -7.53 -19.93
N ASP A 145 27.30 -6.93 -20.41
CA ASP A 145 28.48 -7.62 -20.93
C ASP A 145 29.61 -7.50 -19.88
N THR A 146 30.20 -8.63 -19.53
CA THR A 146 31.30 -8.71 -18.54
C THR A 146 32.62 -8.18 -19.07
N GLY A 147 32.76 -7.91 -20.36
CA GLY A 147 34.03 -7.55 -20.99
C GLY A 147 35.03 -8.73 -21.06
N SER A 148 36.26 -8.43 -21.43
CA SER A 148 37.32 -9.43 -21.66
C SER A 148 38.26 -9.66 -20.49
N VAL A 149 38.16 -8.85 -19.41
CA VAL A 149 39.11 -8.88 -18.28
C VAL A 149 38.63 -9.71 -17.08
N CYS A 150 37.52 -10.42 -17.22
CA CYS A 150 37.00 -11.27 -16.16
C CYS A 150 37.66 -12.65 -16.19
N VAL A 151 37.97 -13.16 -15.01
CA VAL A 151 38.55 -14.50 -14.80
C VAL A 151 37.56 -15.41 -14.09
N ARG A 152 37.74 -16.72 -14.16
CA ARG A 152 36.90 -17.66 -13.41
C ARG A 152 37.13 -17.50 -11.90
N SER A 153 36.05 -17.68 -11.17
CA SER A 153 36.01 -17.59 -9.71
C SER A 153 35.34 -18.85 -9.13
N HIS A 154 35.35 -18.96 -7.79
CA HIS A 154 34.71 -20.04 -7.04
C HIS A 154 34.00 -19.49 -5.79
N LEU A 155 33.39 -18.30 -5.89
CA LEU A 155 32.70 -17.62 -4.81
C LEU A 155 31.20 -17.98 -4.74
N ALA A 156 30.67 -18.57 -5.79
CA ALA A 156 29.23 -18.86 -5.91
C ALA A 156 28.95 -20.23 -6.53
N LYS A 157 27.84 -20.83 -6.15
CA LYS A 157 27.28 -22.07 -6.76
C LYS A 157 26.41 -21.65 -7.95
N VAL A 158 27.06 -21.49 -9.11
CA VAL A 158 26.44 -21.12 -10.40
C VAL A 158 27.18 -21.79 -11.55
N ASP A 159 26.59 -21.84 -12.75
CA ASP A 159 27.24 -22.40 -13.93
C ASP A 159 28.50 -21.63 -14.36
N ILE A 160 28.42 -20.30 -14.22
CA ILE A 160 29.50 -19.39 -14.64
C ILE A 160 29.80 -18.41 -13.51
N ASP A 161 30.87 -18.65 -12.79
CA ASP A 161 31.35 -17.77 -11.72
C ASP A 161 32.55 -16.97 -12.19
N LEU A 162 32.51 -15.65 -12.09
CA LEU A 162 33.47 -14.70 -12.64
C LEU A 162 33.91 -13.69 -11.60
N TRP A 163 35.23 -13.40 -11.61
CA TRP A 163 35.80 -12.28 -10.91
C TRP A 163 36.21 -11.18 -11.90
N CYS A 164 35.75 -9.98 -11.70
CA CYS A 164 36.06 -8.80 -12.50
C CYS A 164 37.07 -7.91 -11.75
N ASN A 165 38.25 -7.79 -12.27
CA ASN A 165 39.31 -6.97 -11.71
C ASN A 165 39.09 -5.46 -11.84
N ASP A 166 38.34 -5.05 -12.86
CA ASP A 166 37.98 -3.66 -13.09
C ASP A 166 36.51 -3.51 -13.51
N TRP A 167 35.66 -3.14 -12.59
CA TRP A 167 34.23 -2.92 -12.84
C TRP A 167 33.94 -1.86 -13.91
N ARG A 168 34.90 -0.99 -14.28
CA ARG A 168 34.75 0.03 -15.32
C ARG A 168 34.66 -0.57 -16.72
N THR A 169 35.08 -1.82 -16.87
CA THR A 169 34.99 -2.57 -18.14
C THR A 169 33.60 -3.16 -18.40
N LEU A 170 32.75 -3.23 -17.37
CA LEU A 170 31.36 -3.70 -17.48
C LEU A 170 30.54 -2.72 -18.28
N LYS A 171 29.71 -3.25 -19.19
CA LYS A 171 28.89 -2.43 -20.09
C LYS A 171 27.43 -2.87 -20.08
N PRO A 172 26.47 -1.93 -20.10
CA PRO A 172 25.08 -2.26 -20.33
C PRO A 172 24.87 -2.75 -21.77
N VAL A 173 23.93 -3.68 -21.95
CA VAL A 173 23.46 -4.16 -23.24
C VAL A 173 22.00 -3.80 -23.37
N GLU A 174 21.63 -3.11 -24.44
CA GLU A 174 20.22 -2.73 -24.70
C GLU A 174 19.47 -3.94 -25.26
N ARG A 175 18.65 -4.56 -24.43
CA ARG A 175 17.74 -5.66 -24.78
C ARG A 175 16.45 -5.53 -23.99
N ASP A 176 15.35 -5.92 -24.60
CA ASP A 176 13.99 -5.89 -24.00
C ASP A 176 13.46 -7.27 -23.61
N ASP A 177 14.09 -8.34 -24.13
CA ASP A 177 13.77 -9.71 -23.75
C ASP A 177 14.22 -10.01 -22.30
N ILE A 178 13.59 -11.02 -21.73
CA ILE A 178 13.85 -11.46 -20.35
C ILE A 178 14.43 -12.85 -20.38
N ALA A 179 15.51 -13.07 -19.65
CA ALA A 179 16.17 -14.36 -19.51
C ALA A 179 15.21 -15.43 -18.93
N PRO A 180 15.41 -16.70 -19.24
CA PRO A 180 14.56 -17.79 -18.77
C PRO A 180 14.84 -18.12 -17.29
N PHE A 181 14.49 -17.18 -16.39
CA PHE A 181 14.61 -17.37 -14.96
C PHE A 181 13.71 -18.52 -14.47
N VAL A 182 14.22 -19.33 -13.57
CA VAL A 182 13.47 -20.37 -12.88
C VAL A 182 12.74 -19.77 -11.70
N VAL A 183 11.43 -19.83 -11.70
CA VAL A 183 10.54 -19.32 -10.66
C VAL A 183 9.97 -20.50 -9.88
N ALA A 184 10.25 -20.58 -8.60
CA ALA A 184 9.67 -21.54 -7.67
C ALA A 184 8.54 -20.90 -6.85
N SER A 185 7.43 -21.59 -6.75
CA SER A 185 6.40 -21.32 -5.74
C SER A 185 6.46 -22.40 -4.67
N ILE A 186 6.49 -21.98 -3.41
CA ILE A 186 6.61 -22.86 -2.25
C ILE A 186 5.39 -22.75 -1.34
N ASP A 187 5.08 -23.84 -0.65
CA ASP A 187 4.09 -23.91 0.41
C ASP A 187 4.48 -25.01 1.39
N ILE A 188 4.09 -24.91 2.66
CA ILE A 188 4.40 -25.91 3.69
C ILE A 188 3.16 -26.35 4.45
N GLU A 189 3.19 -27.61 4.91
CA GLU A 189 2.19 -28.13 5.82
C GLU A 189 2.80 -28.55 7.16
N CYS A 190 2.16 -28.09 8.22
CA CYS A 190 2.67 -28.27 9.58
C CYS A 190 1.66 -29.01 10.46
N ASN A 191 2.15 -29.93 11.30
CA ASN A 191 1.33 -30.56 12.32
C ASN A 191 1.13 -29.67 13.53
N SER A 192 0.05 -29.89 14.26
CA SER A 192 -0.13 -29.32 15.59
C SER A 192 -0.37 -30.45 16.61
N SER A 193 0.58 -30.65 17.50
CA SER A 193 0.50 -31.60 18.58
C SER A 193 -0.53 -31.24 19.65
N THR A 194 -0.86 -29.97 19.77
CA THR A 194 -1.80 -29.41 20.73
C THR A 194 -3.21 -29.18 20.16
N GLY A 195 -3.38 -29.35 18.84
CA GLY A 195 -4.63 -29.02 18.13
C GLY A 195 -4.89 -27.48 17.99
N LYS A 196 -3.96 -26.65 18.44
CA LYS A 196 -3.95 -25.20 18.25
C LYS A 196 -3.26 -24.86 16.92
N PHE A 197 -3.06 -23.56 16.65
CA PHE A 197 -2.23 -23.11 15.53
C PHE A 197 -0.80 -23.66 15.72
N PRO A 198 -0.18 -24.27 14.68
CA PRO A 198 1.14 -24.87 14.81
C PRO A 198 2.20 -23.83 15.18
N SER A 199 3.12 -24.21 16.07
CA SER A 199 4.25 -23.37 16.47
C SER A 199 5.57 -24.07 16.16
N PRO A 200 6.50 -23.42 15.43
CA PRO A 200 7.77 -24.04 15.08
C PRO A 200 8.67 -24.32 16.28
N ASP A 201 8.41 -23.68 17.42
CA ASP A 201 9.16 -23.84 18.68
C ASP A 201 8.70 -25.07 19.49
N VAL A 202 7.59 -25.71 19.11
CA VAL A 202 7.07 -26.93 19.75
C VAL A 202 7.59 -28.16 19.01
N PRO A 203 8.31 -29.08 19.68
CA PRO A 203 8.90 -30.26 19.03
C PRO A 203 7.90 -31.13 18.24
N GLY A 204 6.68 -31.30 18.77
CA GLY A 204 5.62 -32.11 18.14
C GLY A 204 4.93 -31.42 16.95
N ASP A 205 5.16 -30.12 16.73
CA ASP A 205 4.58 -29.35 15.64
C ASP A 205 5.55 -29.36 14.44
N ALA A 206 5.81 -30.55 13.90
CA ALA A 206 6.74 -30.71 12.78
C ALA A 206 6.21 -30.07 11.48
N CYS A 207 7.10 -29.48 10.68
CA CYS A 207 6.86 -29.28 9.27
C CYS A 207 6.96 -30.67 8.60
N PHE A 208 5.88 -31.17 8.02
CA PHE A 208 5.87 -32.53 7.50
C PHE A 208 5.74 -32.61 5.98
N GLN A 209 5.46 -31.48 5.31
CA GLN A 209 5.48 -31.38 3.85
C GLN A 209 5.99 -30.02 3.42
N ILE A 210 6.81 -30.02 2.37
CA ILE A 210 7.28 -28.82 1.66
C ILE A 210 7.01 -29.07 0.18
N ALA A 211 6.04 -28.37 -0.38
CA ALA A 211 5.75 -28.44 -1.81
C ALA A 211 6.50 -27.34 -2.56
N VAL A 212 7.01 -27.70 -3.73
CA VAL A 212 7.67 -26.77 -4.66
C VAL A 212 7.16 -27.05 -6.07
N SER A 213 6.75 -26.00 -6.77
CA SER A 213 6.46 -26.06 -8.19
C SER A 213 7.35 -25.09 -8.97
N LEU A 214 7.84 -25.49 -10.15
CA LEU A 214 8.81 -24.76 -10.93
C LEU A 214 8.22 -24.34 -12.27
N CYS A 215 8.27 -23.03 -12.56
CA CYS A 215 7.95 -22.46 -13.87
C CYS A 215 9.16 -21.71 -14.43
N THR A 216 9.24 -21.63 -15.76
CA THR A 216 10.12 -20.64 -16.41
C THR A 216 9.40 -19.29 -16.43
N PHE A 217 10.14 -18.21 -16.27
CA PHE A 217 9.58 -16.85 -16.34
C PHE A 217 8.62 -16.68 -17.53
N GLY A 218 7.47 -16.10 -17.26
CA GLY A 218 6.42 -15.88 -18.29
C GLY A 218 5.43 -17.03 -18.47
N ASN A 219 5.73 -18.21 -17.92
CA ASN A 219 4.84 -19.35 -17.90
C ASN A 219 4.14 -19.48 -16.54
N ASP A 220 2.95 -20.07 -16.53
CA ASP A 220 2.14 -20.35 -15.34
C ASP A 220 1.85 -21.85 -15.15
N GLU A 221 2.19 -22.65 -16.18
CA GLU A 221 2.14 -24.11 -16.09
C GLU A 221 3.53 -24.61 -15.66
N PRO A 222 3.62 -25.31 -14.53
CA PRO A 222 4.89 -25.81 -14.03
C PRO A 222 5.39 -26.99 -14.89
N TYR A 223 6.69 -26.97 -15.16
CA TYR A 223 7.36 -28.08 -15.84
C TYR A 223 7.80 -29.18 -14.84
N GLU A 224 7.83 -28.84 -13.54
CA GLU A 224 8.18 -29.77 -12.46
C GLU A 224 7.43 -29.39 -11.19
N LYS A 225 7.00 -30.41 -10.44
CA LYS A 225 6.37 -30.30 -9.12
C LYS A 225 6.95 -31.35 -8.21
N VAL A 226 7.13 -31.05 -6.95
CA VAL A 226 7.56 -31.99 -5.93
C VAL A 226 6.96 -31.60 -4.58
N CYS A 227 6.58 -32.61 -3.80
CA CYS A 227 6.30 -32.48 -2.39
C CYS A 227 7.30 -33.34 -1.59
N LEU A 228 8.16 -32.67 -0.85
CA LEU A 228 9.09 -33.31 0.08
C LEU A 228 8.32 -33.60 1.37
N CYS A 229 8.27 -34.85 1.79
CA CYS A 229 7.42 -35.31 2.88
C CYS A 229 8.23 -35.97 4.01
N TYR A 230 8.06 -35.49 5.23
CA TYR A 230 8.45 -36.22 6.43
C TYR A 230 7.40 -37.30 6.73
N LYS A 231 7.79 -38.53 6.86
CA LYS A 231 7.05 -39.77 6.87
C LYS A 231 6.71 -40.30 5.47
N LYS A 232 6.58 -41.63 5.42
CA LYS A 232 6.19 -42.33 4.17
C LYS A 232 4.87 -41.80 3.64
N THR A 233 4.89 -41.30 2.42
CA THR A 233 3.74 -40.70 1.73
C THR A 233 3.64 -41.30 0.33
N GLU A 234 2.45 -41.65 -0.10
CA GLU A 234 2.19 -42.20 -1.44
C GLU A 234 1.49 -41.15 -2.31
N GLY A 235 1.97 -40.99 -3.51
CA GLY A 235 1.35 -40.06 -4.49
C GLY A 235 2.29 -39.71 -5.63
N PRO A 236 1.77 -39.13 -6.71
CA PRO A 236 2.60 -38.56 -7.73
C PRO A 236 3.37 -37.33 -7.17
N ASP A 237 4.54 -37.06 -7.71
CA ASP A 237 5.37 -35.90 -7.34
C ASP A 237 5.78 -35.86 -5.84
N VAL A 238 5.82 -36.98 -5.15
CA VAL A 238 6.15 -37.12 -3.71
C VAL A 238 7.52 -37.75 -3.51
N VAL A 239 8.31 -37.17 -2.62
CA VAL A 239 9.57 -37.77 -2.10
C VAL A 239 9.51 -37.83 -0.59
N SER A 240 9.62 -39.05 -0.03
CA SER A 240 9.49 -39.29 1.40
C SER A 240 10.86 -39.42 2.09
N PHE A 241 10.94 -38.93 3.32
CA PHE A 241 12.11 -38.96 4.20
C PHE A 241 11.71 -39.55 5.56
N ASP A 242 12.67 -40.18 6.24
CA ASP A 242 12.43 -40.79 7.54
C ASP A 242 12.43 -39.78 8.68
N THR A 243 13.11 -38.63 8.49
CA THR A 243 13.20 -37.55 9.47
C THR A 243 12.86 -36.19 8.87
N GLU A 244 12.37 -35.25 9.70
CA GLU A 244 12.14 -33.87 9.31
C GLU A 244 13.45 -33.19 8.90
N ARG A 245 14.56 -33.53 9.57
CA ARG A 245 15.91 -33.05 9.24
C ARG A 245 16.28 -33.38 7.79
N GLU A 246 16.17 -34.66 7.41
CA GLU A 246 16.48 -35.10 6.04
C GLU A 246 15.63 -34.39 5.00
N MET A 247 14.36 -34.17 5.28
CA MET A 247 13.46 -33.39 4.41
C MET A 247 13.91 -31.94 4.24
N LEU A 248 14.29 -31.29 5.32
CA LEU A 248 14.80 -29.90 5.27
C LEU A 248 16.14 -29.81 4.50
N GLU A 249 17.06 -30.73 4.74
CA GLU A 249 18.33 -30.82 4.00
C GLU A 249 18.07 -31.12 2.50
N ALA A 250 17.09 -31.95 2.19
CA ALA A 250 16.69 -32.22 0.82
C ALA A 250 16.09 -31.01 0.13
N PHE A 251 15.30 -30.19 0.84
CA PHE A 251 14.81 -28.93 0.30
C PHE A 251 15.94 -27.97 -0.04
N GLN A 252 16.94 -27.82 0.81
CA GLN A 252 18.11 -27.00 0.54
C GLN A 252 18.86 -27.49 -0.71
N LYS A 253 19.10 -28.80 -0.84
CA LYS A 253 19.73 -29.41 -2.01
C LYS A 253 18.89 -29.16 -3.28
N TYR A 254 17.59 -29.35 -3.20
CA TYR A 254 16.68 -29.14 -4.32
C TYR A 254 16.74 -27.71 -4.87
N ILE A 255 16.77 -26.70 -3.99
CA ILE A 255 16.93 -25.28 -4.41
C ILE A 255 18.21 -25.09 -5.25
N HIS A 256 19.30 -25.76 -4.91
CA HIS A 256 20.57 -25.68 -5.64
C HIS A 256 20.55 -26.52 -6.93
N GLU A 257 20.08 -27.74 -6.87
CA GLU A 257 20.02 -28.65 -8.02
C GLU A 257 19.15 -28.12 -9.16
N LYS A 258 18.05 -27.47 -8.80
CA LYS A 258 17.13 -26.86 -9.79
C LYS A 258 17.53 -25.44 -10.20
N ASP A 259 18.63 -24.92 -9.65
CA ASP A 259 19.16 -23.60 -9.93
C ASP A 259 18.09 -22.51 -9.91
N ILE A 260 17.27 -22.50 -8.83
CA ILE A 260 16.14 -21.60 -8.66
C ILE A 260 16.63 -20.16 -8.57
N ASP A 261 16.08 -19.28 -9.40
CA ASP A 261 16.40 -17.84 -9.44
C ASP A 261 15.50 -17.00 -8.54
N ILE A 262 14.20 -17.34 -8.54
CA ILE A 262 13.13 -16.55 -7.92
C ILE A 262 12.27 -17.48 -7.09
N ILE A 263 11.96 -17.06 -5.86
CA ILE A 263 11.09 -17.81 -4.94
C ILE A 263 9.89 -16.94 -4.60
N THR A 264 8.71 -17.54 -4.70
CA THR A 264 7.44 -16.92 -4.30
C THR A 264 6.54 -17.93 -3.61
N GLY A 265 5.37 -17.51 -3.21
CA GLY A 265 4.32 -18.30 -2.58
C GLY A 265 3.25 -17.37 -2.02
N TRP A 266 2.40 -17.91 -1.15
CA TRP A 266 1.32 -17.13 -0.54
C TRP A 266 1.51 -16.99 0.96
N ASN A 267 1.81 -15.78 1.41
CA ASN A 267 2.09 -15.42 2.81
C ASN A 267 3.38 -16.06 3.37
N ILE A 268 4.33 -16.33 2.50
CA ILE A 268 5.61 -16.97 2.90
C ILE A 268 6.43 -16.10 3.85
N PHE A 269 6.29 -14.77 3.81
CA PHE A 269 6.90 -13.85 4.76
C PHE A 269 6.17 -13.78 6.11
N GLY A 270 4.92 -14.24 6.15
CA GLY A 270 4.13 -14.30 7.38
C GLY A 270 4.31 -15.60 8.16
N PHE A 271 4.57 -16.71 7.47
CA PHE A 271 4.55 -18.05 8.07
C PHE A 271 5.70 -18.96 7.60
N ASP A 272 5.75 -19.34 6.33
CA ASP A 272 6.54 -20.47 5.83
C ASP A 272 8.04 -20.35 6.11
N LEU A 273 8.64 -19.22 5.74
CA LEU A 273 10.09 -19.02 5.83
C LEU A 273 10.59 -19.00 7.28
N GLU A 274 9.84 -18.35 8.19
CA GLU A 274 10.16 -18.41 9.62
C GLU A 274 10.01 -19.83 10.16
N TYR A 275 8.95 -20.53 9.73
CA TYR A 275 8.67 -21.87 10.22
C TYR A 275 9.80 -22.84 9.89
N ILE A 276 10.18 -22.96 8.64
CA ILE A 276 11.28 -23.85 8.21
C ILE A 276 12.62 -23.42 8.82
N TYR A 277 12.90 -22.13 8.97
CA TYR A 277 14.10 -21.62 9.63
C TYR A 277 14.19 -22.11 11.09
N LYS A 278 13.13 -21.94 11.87
CA LYS A 278 13.10 -22.39 13.27
C LYS A 278 13.11 -23.91 13.39
N ARG A 279 12.47 -24.63 12.48
CA ARG A 279 12.53 -26.08 12.45
C ARG A 279 13.94 -26.60 12.13
N ALA A 280 14.66 -25.94 11.25
CA ALA A 280 16.06 -26.28 10.98
C ALA A 280 16.94 -26.13 12.24
N LEU A 281 16.75 -25.06 13.03
CA LEU A 281 17.41 -24.90 14.32
C LEU A 281 17.05 -26.03 15.31
N LEU A 282 15.75 -26.35 15.43
CA LEU A 282 15.26 -27.35 16.38
C LEU A 282 15.73 -28.78 16.03
N THR A 283 15.87 -29.05 14.74
CA THR A 283 16.31 -30.37 14.23
C THR A 283 17.83 -30.49 14.07
N ASN A 284 18.58 -29.43 14.43
CA ASN A 284 20.04 -29.35 14.35
C ASN A 284 20.60 -29.61 12.93
N CYS A 285 19.92 -29.08 11.89
CA CYS A 285 20.41 -29.11 10.51
C CYS A 285 20.81 -27.71 9.99
N ASP A 286 20.90 -26.74 10.87
CA ASP A 286 21.11 -25.32 10.58
C ASP A 286 22.39 -25.04 9.78
N GLU A 287 23.50 -25.72 10.07
CA GLU A 287 24.77 -25.54 9.36
C GLU A 287 24.67 -25.77 7.85
N GLU A 288 23.93 -26.79 7.41
CA GLU A 288 23.73 -27.09 5.99
C GLU A 288 22.50 -26.37 5.43
N PHE A 289 21.40 -26.34 6.18
CA PHE A 289 20.15 -25.75 5.73
C PHE A 289 20.30 -24.27 5.41
N PHE A 290 21.03 -23.51 6.22
CA PHE A 290 21.17 -22.05 6.00
C PHE A 290 22.07 -21.68 4.82
N LYS A 291 22.67 -22.63 4.14
CA LYS A 291 23.40 -22.40 2.86
C LYS A 291 22.44 -22.36 1.66
N LEU A 292 21.31 -21.64 1.80
CA LEU A 292 20.27 -21.52 0.76
C LEU A 292 20.66 -20.59 -0.39
N GLY A 293 21.57 -19.66 -0.15
CA GLY A 293 22.07 -18.70 -1.15
C GLY A 293 22.99 -19.34 -2.21
N ARG A 294 23.17 -18.63 -3.33
CA ARG A 294 24.15 -18.99 -4.35
C ARG A 294 25.59 -18.61 -3.95
N LEU A 295 25.76 -17.55 -3.20
CA LEU A 295 27.06 -17.19 -2.64
C LEU A 295 27.38 -18.12 -1.47
N HIS A 296 28.67 -18.49 -1.33
CA HIS A 296 29.09 -19.37 -0.23
C HIS A 296 28.87 -18.69 1.14
N GLU A 297 28.99 -17.37 1.18
CA GLU A 297 28.75 -16.55 2.36
C GLU A 297 28.01 -15.25 2.00
N PRO A 298 27.23 -14.66 2.88
CA PRO A 298 26.83 -15.19 4.21
C PRO A 298 25.77 -16.29 4.14
N SER A 299 25.64 -17.09 5.20
CA SER A 299 24.51 -17.99 5.40
C SER A 299 23.20 -17.20 5.54
N SER A 300 22.09 -17.85 5.21
CA SER A 300 20.75 -17.25 5.34
C SER A 300 20.38 -17.06 6.82
N GLU A 301 20.02 -15.85 7.21
CA GLU A 301 19.59 -15.51 8.56
C GLU A 301 18.23 -14.84 8.54
N LEU A 302 17.36 -15.18 9.48
CA LEU A 302 16.02 -14.62 9.56
C LEU A 302 16.05 -13.16 9.99
N LEU A 303 15.52 -12.28 9.16
CA LEU A 303 15.44 -10.84 9.41
C LEU A 303 13.99 -10.41 9.64
N LEU A 304 13.74 -9.74 10.78
CA LEU A 304 12.46 -9.11 11.04
C LEU A 304 12.48 -7.65 10.59
N LYS A 305 11.64 -7.29 9.63
CA LYS A 305 11.59 -5.95 9.07
C LYS A 305 10.19 -5.34 9.20
N LYS A 306 10.12 -4.16 9.82
CA LYS A 306 8.88 -3.40 9.90
C LYS A 306 8.84 -2.36 8.77
N LEU A 307 7.80 -2.40 7.95
CA LEU A 307 7.47 -1.40 6.96
C LEU A 307 6.18 -0.68 7.37
N SER A 308 6.29 0.64 7.61
CA SER A 308 5.14 1.47 8.01
C SER A 308 4.81 2.49 6.93
N SER A 309 3.55 2.59 6.56
CA SER A 309 3.05 3.64 5.68
C SER A 309 1.64 4.06 6.06
N SER A 310 1.27 5.31 5.79
CA SER A 310 -0.08 5.82 6.02
C SER A 310 -1.16 5.09 5.21
N ALA A 311 -0.79 4.54 4.05
CA ALA A 311 -1.70 3.85 3.15
C ALA A 311 -1.93 2.36 3.50
N LEU A 312 -0.88 1.67 3.97
CA LEU A 312 -0.89 0.21 4.19
C LEU A 312 -0.78 -0.16 5.68
N GLY A 313 -0.62 0.84 6.57
CA GLY A 313 -0.36 0.60 7.99
C GLY A 313 1.03 -0.02 8.24
N ASP A 314 1.15 -0.70 9.38
CA ASP A 314 2.36 -1.44 9.74
C ASP A 314 2.30 -2.86 9.15
N ASN A 315 3.37 -3.25 8.47
CA ASN A 315 3.56 -4.59 7.95
C ASN A 315 4.89 -5.13 8.49
N PHE A 316 4.84 -6.33 9.05
CA PHE A 316 6.01 -7.05 9.54
C PHE A 316 6.38 -8.14 8.54
N LEU A 317 7.58 -8.06 7.99
CA LEU A 317 8.11 -9.04 7.05
C LEU A 317 9.16 -9.88 7.76
N LYS A 318 8.99 -11.20 7.75
CA LYS A 318 9.96 -12.17 8.22
C LYS A 318 10.71 -12.70 7.00
N LEU A 319 11.83 -12.05 6.71
CA LEU A 319 12.62 -12.32 5.52
C LEU A 319 13.70 -13.35 5.83
N LEU A 320 13.85 -14.33 4.97
CA LEU A 320 14.97 -15.26 4.96
C LEU A 320 15.78 -15.02 3.67
N PRO A 321 16.72 -14.05 3.66
CA PRO A 321 17.49 -13.73 2.46
C PRO A 321 18.31 -14.92 1.97
N MET A 322 18.27 -15.14 0.66
CA MET A 322 19.08 -16.15 -0.02
C MET A 322 19.92 -15.45 -1.07
N THR A 323 21.20 -15.21 -0.76
CA THR A 323 22.09 -14.43 -1.62
C THR A 323 22.10 -14.96 -3.06
N GLY A 324 21.92 -14.06 -4.02
CA GLY A 324 21.83 -14.41 -5.44
C GLY A 324 20.49 -14.99 -5.89
N ARG A 325 19.46 -14.97 -5.04
CA ARG A 325 18.09 -15.32 -5.38
C ARG A 325 17.15 -14.19 -5.02
N PHE A 326 16.10 -13.98 -5.80
CA PHE A 326 15.08 -12.99 -5.49
C PHE A 326 13.87 -13.66 -4.83
N ILE A 327 13.42 -13.12 -3.71
CA ILE A 327 12.27 -13.64 -2.96
C ILE A 327 11.21 -12.54 -2.87
N PHE A 328 9.98 -12.88 -3.23
CA PHE A 328 8.83 -11.99 -3.04
C PHE A 328 7.59 -12.80 -2.65
N ASP A 329 6.68 -12.18 -1.94
CA ASP A 329 5.46 -12.80 -1.45
C ASP A 329 4.25 -12.27 -2.23
N MET A 330 3.57 -13.16 -2.93
CA MET A 330 2.42 -12.79 -3.76
C MET A 330 1.26 -12.22 -2.93
N PHE A 331 1.07 -12.68 -1.69
CA PHE A 331 0.11 -12.09 -0.76
C PHE A 331 0.37 -10.61 -0.52
N HIS A 332 1.62 -10.23 -0.26
CA HIS A 332 1.99 -8.83 -0.03
C HIS A 332 1.82 -7.98 -1.29
N GLU A 333 2.14 -8.50 -2.46
CA GLU A 333 1.97 -7.77 -3.73
C GLU A 333 0.48 -7.55 -4.06
N VAL A 334 -0.38 -8.55 -3.82
CA VAL A 334 -1.84 -8.37 -3.95
C VAL A 334 -2.36 -7.36 -2.93
N LYS A 335 -1.91 -7.42 -1.68
CA LYS A 335 -2.32 -6.48 -0.63
C LYS A 335 -1.91 -5.04 -0.92
N LYS A 336 -0.74 -4.82 -1.56
CA LYS A 336 -0.28 -3.49 -2.00
C LYS A 336 -1.08 -2.95 -3.19
N GLY A 337 -1.37 -3.80 -4.18
CA GLY A 337 -1.97 -3.42 -5.45
C GLY A 337 -3.48 -3.34 -5.45
N TYR A 338 -4.15 -4.13 -4.63
CA TYR A 338 -5.59 -4.37 -4.73
C TYR A 338 -6.29 -4.26 -3.37
N LYS A 339 -7.46 -3.62 -3.37
CA LYS A 339 -8.30 -3.49 -2.17
C LYS A 339 -9.40 -4.55 -2.20
N LEU A 340 -9.18 -5.67 -1.52
CA LEU A 340 -10.07 -6.82 -1.50
C LEU A 340 -10.75 -6.98 -0.13
N ASP A 341 -11.91 -7.62 -0.10
CA ASP A 341 -12.62 -7.94 1.15
C ASP A 341 -11.89 -9.02 1.95
N SER A 342 -11.26 -9.96 1.26
CA SER A 342 -10.43 -11.01 1.83
C SER A 342 -9.15 -11.18 1.02
N TYR A 343 -8.05 -11.44 1.71
CA TYR A 343 -6.77 -11.75 1.09
C TYR A 343 -6.39 -13.24 1.27
N LYS A 344 -7.36 -14.12 1.57
CA LYS A 344 -7.11 -15.55 1.58
C LYS A 344 -6.86 -16.05 0.16
N LEU A 345 -5.91 -16.95 -0.02
CA LEU A 345 -5.54 -17.47 -1.34
C LEU A 345 -6.76 -17.99 -2.12
N ASN A 346 -7.67 -18.70 -1.46
CA ASN A 346 -8.89 -19.20 -2.07
C ASN A 346 -9.75 -18.09 -2.68
N GLU A 347 -10.01 -17.02 -1.91
CA GLU A 347 -10.87 -15.91 -2.36
C GLU A 347 -10.22 -15.11 -3.49
N VAL A 348 -8.90 -14.88 -3.40
CA VAL A 348 -8.15 -14.16 -4.43
C VAL A 348 -8.08 -14.98 -5.72
N SER A 349 -7.83 -16.29 -5.61
CA SER A 349 -7.78 -17.18 -6.79
C SER A 349 -9.15 -17.32 -7.46
N LYS A 350 -10.22 -17.44 -6.68
CA LYS A 350 -11.59 -17.45 -7.19
C LYS A 350 -11.90 -16.15 -7.95
N LEU A 351 -11.51 -15.00 -7.40
CA LEU A 351 -11.77 -13.69 -8.00
C LEU A 351 -11.04 -13.48 -9.32
N TYR A 352 -9.74 -13.81 -9.39
CA TYR A 352 -8.90 -13.48 -10.55
C TYR A 352 -8.74 -14.61 -11.54
N LEU A 353 -8.79 -15.86 -11.07
CA LEU A 353 -8.54 -17.06 -11.88
C LEU A 353 -9.79 -17.88 -12.17
N GLY A 354 -10.86 -17.72 -11.37
CA GLY A 354 -11.99 -18.64 -11.37
C GLY A 354 -11.64 -20.05 -10.84
N ASP A 355 -10.46 -20.19 -10.21
CA ASP A 355 -9.91 -21.43 -9.64
C ASP A 355 -9.91 -21.32 -8.10
N GLN A 356 -9.87 -22.44 -7.41
CA GLN A 356 -9.91 -22.46 -5.95
C GLN A 356 -9.04 -23.58 -5.38
N LYS A 357 -8.71 -23.47 -4.10
CA LYS A 357 -8.03 -24.50 -3.32
C LYS A 357 -8.86 -25.80 -3.27
N ILE A 358 -8.16 -26.91 -3.02
CA ILE A 358 -8.80 -28.13 -2.54
C ILE A 358 -9.32 -27.85 -1.13
N ASP A 359 -10.53 -28.31 -0.80
CA ASP A 359 -11.09 -28.08 0.53
C ASP A 359 -10.55 -29.12 1.52
N MET A 360 -9.75 -28.65 2.47
CA MET A 360 -9.19 -29.50 3.56
C MET A 360 -9.08 -28.67 4.84
N SER A 361 -9.69 -29.15 5.90
CA SER A 361 -9.63 -28.47 7.19
C SER A 361 -8.33 -28.77 7.94
N PRO A 362 -7.79 -27.83 8.75
CA PRO A 362 -6.61 -28.08 9.57
C PRO A 362 -6.78 -29.28 10.51
N LYS A 363 -7.97 -29.47 11.08
CA LYS A 363 -8.26 -30.63 11.96
C LYS A 363 -8.12 -31.97 11.23
N GLU A 364 -8.59 -32.02 10.02
CA GLU A 364 -8.48 -33.19 9.16
C GLU A 364 -7.02 -33.49 8.80
N MET A 365 -6.26 -32.46 8.47
CA MET A 365 -4.84 -32.57 8.18
C MET A 365 -4.06 -33.09 9.39
N PHE A 366 -4.29 -32.55 10.60
CA PHE A 366 -3.66 -33.07 11.83
C PHE A 366 -4.04 -34.49 12.13
N ALA A 367 -5.29 -34.89 11.88
CA ALA A 367 -5.75 -36.27 12.05
C ALA A 367 -5.02 -37.23 11.10
N ARG A 368 -4.89 -36.86 9.82
CA ARG A 368 -4.18 -37.63 8.80
C ARG A 368 -2.69 -37.78 9.14
N TYR A 369 -2.05 -36.71 9.60
CA TYR A 369 -0.66 -36.76 10.06
C TYR A 369 -0.48 -37.68 11.26
N LYS A 370 -1.39 -37.66 12.24
CA LYS A 370 -1.37 -38.52 13.43
C LYS A 370 -1.60 -40.00 13.08
N GLU A 371 -2.53 -40.26 12.16
CA GLU A 371 -2.82 -41.62 11.67
C GLU A 371 -1.62 -42.22 10.92
N GLY A 372 -0.93 -41.39 10.13
CA GLY A 372 0.27 -41.80 9.41
C GLY A 372 0.01 -42.73 8.22
N ASP A 373 -1.22 -42.78 7.71
CA ASP A 373 -1.56 -43.54 6.48
C ASP A 373 -0.91 -42.85 5.27
N PRO A 374 -0.02 -43.56 4.52
CA PRO A 374 0.69 -43.02 3.38
C PRO A 374 -0.20 -42.45 2.27
N LYS A 375 -1.38 -43.05 2.03
CA LYS A 375 -2.32 -42.55 1.02
C LYS A 375 -2.99 -41.27 1.45
N LYS A 376 -3.42 -41.19 2.71
CA LYS A 376 -4.03 -39.97 3.27
C LYS A 376 -3.04 -38.81 3.37
N LEU A 377 -1.77 -39.10 3.64
CA LEU A 377 -0.70 -38.12 3.57
C LEU A 377 -0.44 -37.69 2.12
N GLY A 378 -0.65 -38.58 1.14
CA GLY A 378 -0.62 -38.24 -0.28
C GLY A 378 -1.69 -37.25 -0.71
N GLU A 379 -2.90 -37.36 -0.16
CA GLU A 379 -3.95 -36.35 -0.41
C GLU A 379 -3.61 -34.97 0.18
N VAL A 380 -2.89 -34.93 1.33
CA VAL A 380 -2.36 -33.67 1.87
C VAL A 380 -1.25 -33.10 0.97
N ALA A 381 -0.39 -33.97 0.41
CA ALA A 381 0.64 -33.57 -0.52
C ALA A 381 0.06 -32.97 -1.81
N GLU A 382 -1.02 -33.52 -2.34
CA GLU A 382 -1.74 -32.99 -3.48
C GLU A 382 -2.33 -31.60 -3.16
N TYR A 383 -2.90 -31.44 -1.95
CA TYR A 383 -3.37 -30.14 -1.44
C TYR A 383 -2.24 -29.11 -1.37
N CYS A 384 -1.11 -29.45 -0.74
CA CYS A 384 0.06 -28.58 -0.62
C CYS A 384 0.62 -28.18 -2.02
N ILE A 385 0.72 -29.14 -2.96
CA ILE A 385 1.12 -28.84 -4.34
C ILE A 385 0.15 -27.86 -5.00
N LYS A 386 -1.17 -28.06 -4.84
CA LYS A 386 -2.18 -27.15 -5.41
C LYS A 386 -1.98 -25.71 -4.92
N ASP A 387 -1.62 -25.54 -3.65
CA ASP A 387 -1.37 -24.22 -3.07
C ASP A 387 -0.12 -23.54 -3.63
N THR A 388 0.84 -24.28 -4.20
CA THR A 388 1.97 -23.69 -4.95
C THR A 388 1.60 -23.31 -6.39
N LEU A 389 0.59 -23.95 -7.01
CA LEU A 389 0.21 -23.67 -8.39
C LEU A 389 -0.56 -22.34 -8.54
N LEU A 390 -1.40 -22.03 -7.56
CA LEU A 390 -2.23 -20.83 -7.60
C LEU A 390 -1.39 -19.53 -7.63
N PRO A 391 -0.32 -19.37 -6.83
CA PRO A 391 0.56 -18.20 -6.93
C PRO A 391 1.21 -18.03 -8.31
N HIS A 392 1.64 -19.07 -8.99
CA HIS A 392 2.17 -18.97 -10.36
C HIS A 392 1.15 -18.37 -11.33
N LYS A 393 -0.09 -18.88 -11.30
CA LYS A 393 -1.18 -18.35 -12.12
C LYS A 393 -1.48 -16.88 -11.79
N LEU A 394 -1.46 -16.51 -10.49
CA LEU A 394 -1.66 -15.13 -10.06
C LEU A 394 -0.51 -14.21 -10.49
N VAL A 395 0.74 -14.66 -10.39
CA VAL A 395 1.93 -13.92 -10.86
C VAL A 395 1.78 -13.55 -12.33
N LYS A 396 1.37 -14.51 -13.16
CA LYS A 396 1.13 -14.27 -14.60
C LYS A 396 -0.09 -13.38 -14.83
N LYS A 397 -1.23 -13.72 -14.24
CA LYS A 397 -2.49 -12.98 -14.41
C LYS A 397 -2.38 -11.51 -14.05
N LEU A 398 -1.66 -11.19 -12.99
CA LEU A 398 -1.48 -9.84 -12.49
C LEU A 398 -0.18 -9.19 -12.99
N CYS A 399 0.60 -9.87 -13.83
CA CYS A 399 1.88 -9.43 -14.35
C CYS A 399 2.86 -8.97 -13.26
N THR A 400 2.76 -9.55 -12.05
CA THR A 400 3.44 -9.03 -10.86
C THR A 400 4.95 -9.00 -11.00
N LEU A 401 5.56 -10.13 -11.38
CA LEU A 401 7.01 -10.24 -11.50
C LEU A 401 7.56 -9.34 -12.62
N LEU A 402 6.87 -9.27 -13.74
CA LEU A 402 7.21 -8.37 -14.84
C LEU A 402 7.19 -6.89 -14.40
N ASN A 403 6.14 -6.49 -13.67
CA ASN A 403 6.03 -5.12 -13.16
C ASN A 403 7.15 -4.80 -12.14
N LEU A 404 7.55 -5.76 -11.31
CA LEU A 404 8.68 -5.59 -10.39
C LEU A 404 10.00 -5.41 -11.14
N LEU A 405 10.28 -6.25 -12.16
CA LEU A 405 11.50 -6.14 -12.98
C LEU A 405 11.58 -4.76 -13.68
N GLU A 406 10.50 -4.34 -14.34
CA GLU A 406 10.48 -3.07 -15.05
C GLU A 406 10.52 -1.86 -14.10
N MET A 407 9.90 -1.96 -12.92
CA MET A 407 9.99 -0.92 -11.89
C MET A 407 11.44 -0.79 -11.36
N ALA A 408 12.10 -1.89 -11.05
CA ALA A 408 13.49 -1.89 -10.58
C ALA A 408 14.43 -1.28 -11.63
N LYS A 409 14.24 -1.65 -12.91
CA LYS A 409 14.96 -1.13 -14.06
C LYS A 409 14.77 0.38 -14.23
N ALA A 410 13.52 0.84 -14.24
CA ALA A 410 13.17 2.25 -14.43
C ALA A 410 13.67 3.15 -13.29
N THR A 411 13.71 2.63 -12.07
CA THR A 411 14.06 3.41 -10.87
C THR A 411 15.49 3.19 -10.37
N TRP A 412 16.28 2.34 -11.05
CA TRP A 412 17.68 2.09 -10.73
C TRP A 412 17.88 1.58 -9.30
N VAL A 413 17.05 0.64 -8.85
CA VAL A 413 17.14 0.00 -7.53
C VAL A 413 17.16 -1.52 -7.65
N PRO A 414 17.86 -2.25 -6.79
CA PRO A 414 17.76 -3.71 -6.72
C PRO A 414 16.31 -4.17 -6.50
N LEU A 415 15.95 -5.33 -7.04
CA LEU A 415 14.60 -5.91 -6.88
C LEU A 415 14.18 -6.02 -5.41
N CYS A 416 15.07 -6.48 -4.55
CA CYS A 416 14.81 -6.61 -3.12
C CYS A 416 14.38 -5.27 -2.47
N PHE A 417 14.86 -4.11 -2.96
CA PHE A 417 14.44 -2.82 -2.44
C PHE A 417 12.97 -2.50 -2.69
N LEU A 418 12.35 -3.06 -3.74
CA LEU A 418 10.91 -2.88 -4.01
C LEU A 418 10.04 -3.64 -3.01
N VAL A 419 10.56 -4.72 -2.45
CA VAL A 419 9.89 -5.53 -1.43
C VAL A 419 10.19 -5.00 -0.03
N GLU A 420 11.44 -4.67 0.23
CA GLU A 420 11.99 -4.44 1.56
C GLU A 420 12.07 -2.97 1.98
N ARG A 421 11.92 -2.02 1.06
CA ARG A 421 12.08 -0.58 1.33
C ARG A 421 10.86 0.22 0.89
N GLY A 422 10.66 1.39 1.48
CA GLY A 422 9.63 2.34 1.08
C GLY A 422 9.90 2.98 -0.29
N GLN A 423 8.92 3.75 -0.79
CA GLN A 423 8.95 4.34 -2.14
C GLN A 423 10.08 5.37 -2.34
N GLN A 424 10.57 5.99 -1.29
CA GLN A 424 11.54 7.09 -1.38
C GLN A 424 12.87 6.69 -2.01
N ILE A 425 13.32 5.46 -1.80
CA ILE A 425 14.61 4.98 -2.34
C ILE A 425 14.64 5.01 -3.86
N LYS A 426 13.50 4.82 -4.51
CA LYS A 426 13.38 4.86 -5.97
C LYS A 426 13.66 6.27 -6.53
N VAL A 427 13.03 7.29 -5.95
CA VAL A 427 13.26 8.69 -6.36
C VAL A 427 14.66 9.14 -5.99
N PHE A 428 15.16 8.73 -4.82
CA PHE A 428 16.53 9.05 -4.38
C PHE A 428 17.59 8.47 -5.31
N SER A 429 17.43 7.23 -5.77
CA SER A 429 18.33 6.62 -6.75
C SER A 429 18.33 7.38 -8.09
N GLN A 430 17.15 7.72 -8.62
CA GLN A 430 17.03 8.49 -9.86
C GLN A 430 17.64 9.90 -9.72
N LEU A 431 17.39 10.57 -8.58
CA LEU A 431 17.93 11.89 -8.28
C LEU A 431 19.47 11.86 -8.21
N THR A 432 20.05 10.91 -7.49
CA THR A 432 21.52 10.80 -7.34
C THR A 432 22.19 10.40 -8.64
N LYS A 433 21.54 9.57 -9.45
CA LYS A 433 22.02 9.26 -10.82
C LYS A 433 22.04 10.52 -11.68
N LYS A 434 20.95 11.27 -11.74
CA LYS A 434 20.86 12.51 -12.54
C LYS A 434 21.81 13.59 -12.01
N ALA A 435 21.93 13.72 -10.69
CA ALA A 435 22.88 14.64 -10.07
C ALA A 435 24.32 14.35 -10.53
N ARG A 436 24.71 13.09 -10.53
CA ARG A 436 26.02 12.67 -11.02
C ARG A 436 26.23 13.04 -12.49
N GLU A 437 25.25 12.78 -13.37
CA GLU A 437 25.32 13.10 -14.80
C GLU A 437 25.52 14.60 -15.05
N LEU A 438 24.83 15.44 -14.28
CA LEU A 438 24.86 16.90 -14.41
C LEU A 438 25.94 17.58 -13.55
N GLY A 439 26.77 16.80 -12.86
CA GLY A 439 27.87 17.30 -12.04
C GLY A 439 27.48 17.92 -10.71
N TYR A 440 26.34 17.52 -10.15
CA TYR A 440 25.88 17.94 -8.82
C TYR A 440 26.21 16.91 -7.74
N MET A 441 26.34 17.42 -6.51
CA MET A 441 26.48 16.62 -5.29
C MET A 441 25.21 16.70 -4.45
N VAL A 442 24.74 15.57 -3.93
CA VAL A 442 23.51 15.46 -3.12
C VAL A 442 23.87 15.42 -1.63
N PRO A 443 23.39 16.35 -0.79
CA PRO A 443 23.69 16.38 0.62
C PRO A 443 23.09 15.19 1.36
N THR A 444 23.77 14.70 2.38
CA THR A 444 23.20 13.77 3.34
C THR A 444 22.55 14.55 4.47
N ILE A 445 21.23 14.54 4.53
CA ILE A 445 20.47 15.24 5.58
C ILE A 445 20.29 14.30 6.77
N LYS A 446 20.57 14.81 7.97
CA LYS A 446 20.33 14.05 9.20
C LYS A 446 18.82 13.92 9.40
N TYR A 447 18.36 12.70 9.65
CA TYR A 447 16.94 12.42 9.90
C TYR A 447 16.40 13.30 11.04
N GLY A 448 15.28 13.96 10.81
CA GLY A 448 14.64 14.86 11.77
C GLY A 448 15.35 16.19 12.04
N SER A 449 16.40 16.54 11.26
CA SER A 449 17.12 17.83 11.42
C SER A 449 16.39 19.02 10.77
N LEU A 450 15.50 18.76 9.83
CA LEU A 450 14.66 19.79 9.22
C LEU A 450 13.33 19.90 9.96
N PRO A 451 12.81 21.11 10.18
CA PRO A 451 11.51 21.32 10.82
C PRO A 451 10.40 20.68 9.99
N GLU A 452 9.48 19.97 10.65
CA GLU A 452 8.24 19.49 10.02
C GLU A 452 7.29 20.68 9.91
N GLU A 453 7.25 21.33 8.75
CA GLU A 453 6.29 22.39 8.47
C GLU A 453 5.09 21.79 7.72
N PRO A 454 3.88 21.83 8.28
CA PRO A 454 2.69 21.42 7.56
C PRO A 454 2.44 22.40 6.40
N TYR A 455 2.04 21.88 5.26
CA TYR A 455 1.63 22.69 4.12
C TYR A 455 0.28 22.20 3.57
N GLU A 456 -0.42 23.11 2.91
CA GLU A 456 -1.72 22.81 2.35
C GLU A 456 -1.59 21.92 1.11
N GLY A 457 -2.35 20.82 1.09
CA GLY A 457 -2.38 19.85 0.00
C GLY A 457 -3.21 20.30 -1.21
N ALA A 458 -3.78 19.34 -1.93
CA ALA A 458 -4.68 19.58 -3.05
C ALA A 458 -5.98 20.25 -2.60
N THR A 459 -6.59 21.01 -3.53
CA THR A 459 -7.95 21.49 -3.34
C THR A 459 -8.96 20.47 -3.83
N VAL A 460 -10.11 20.45 -3.17
CA VAL A 460 -11.30 19.74 -3.64
C VAL A 460 -12.41 20.78 -3.68
N LEU A 461 -12.88 21.14 -4.87
CA LEU A 461 -13.98 22.09 -5.05
C LEU A 461 -15.24 21.59 -4.34
N ASP A 462 -16.12 22.50 -3.98
CA ASP A 462 -17.38 22.14 -3.36
C ASP A 462 -18.24 21.34 -4.32
N ALA A 463 -18.77 20.22 -3.83
CA ALA A 463 -19.64 19.35 -4.59
C ALA A 463 -21.07 19.93 -4.61
N GLN A 464 -21.57 20.26 -5.78
CA GLN A 464 -22.99 20.59 -5.96
C GLN A 464 -23.75 19.26 -6.03
N LYS A 465 -24.29 18.83 -4.88
CA LYS A 465 -25.00 17.55 -4.74
C LYS A 465 -26.19 17.47 -5.69
N GLY A 466 -26.43 16.31 -6.28
CA GLY A 466 -27.55 16.10 -7.16
C GLY A 466 -27.44 14.85 -8.03
N ALA A 467 -28.56 14.48 -8.63
CA ALA A 467 -28.60 13.53 -9.73
C ALA A 467 -28.73 14.34 -11.03
N TYR A 468 -27.75 14.23 -11.90
CA TYR A 468 -27.65 15.00 -13.14
C TYR A 468 -27.97 14.08 -14.32
N TYR A 469 -29.02 14.43 -15.05
CA TYR A 469 -29.46 13.74 -16.26
C TYR A 469 -29.07 14.50 -17.53
N THR A 470 -28.33 15.61 -17.38
CA THR A 470 -27.51 16.23 -18.41
C THR A 470 -26.09 15.70 -18.34
N PRO A 471 -25.37 15.52 -19.45
CA PRO A 471 -24.01 15.02 -19.42
C PRO A 471 -23.06 15.92 -18.64
N ILE A 472 -22.19 15.31 -17.86
CA ILE A 472 -21.12 15.98 -17.12
C ILE A 472 -19.78 15.61 -17.74
N THR A 473 -19.07 16.60 -18.25
CA THR A 473 -17.78 16.45 -18.89
C THR A 473 -16.66 16.48 -17.86
N ALA A 474 -15.81 15.47 -17.83
CA ALA A 474 -14.64 15.42 -16.97
C ALA A 474 -13.40 15.89 -17.72
N LEU A 475 -12.88 17.03 -17.33
CA LEU A 475 -11.62 17.59 -17.79
C LEU A 475 -10.54 17.28 -16.75
N ASP A 476 -9.40 16.69 -17.16
CA ASP A 476 -8.35 16.22 -16.27
C ASP A 476 -6.97 16.73 -16.71
N PHE A 477 -6.12 17.12 -15.78
CA PHE A 477 -4.75 17.52 -16.09
C PHE A 477 -3.83 16.33 -16.26
N GLU A 478 -3.16 16.23 -17.39
CA GLU A 478 -2.15 15.20 -17.63
C GLU A 478 -1.00 15.33 -16.64
N ALA A 479 -0.94 14.40 -15.65
CA ALA A 479 0.11 14.36 -14.64
C ALA A 479 0.36 15.74 -14.00
N LEU A 480 -0.66 16.33 -13.36
CA LEU A 480 -0.67 17.70 -12.86
C LEU A 480 0.61 18.11 -12.11
N TYR A 481 0.96 17.45 -11.02
CA TYR A 481 2.12 17.85 -10.21
C TYR A 481 3.46 17.70 -10.94
N PRO A 482 3.76 16.59 -11.64
CA PRO A 482 4.91 16.50 -12.51
C PRO A 482 4.97 17.61 -13.55
N SER A 483 3.84 17.95 -14.18
CA SER A 483 3.76 18.99 -15.20
C SER A 483 4.00 20.39 -14.62
N ILE A 484 3.47 20.67 -13.42
CA ILE A 484 3.76 21.93 -12.70
C ILE A 484 5.26 22.04 -12.36
N MET A 485 5.86 20.95 -11.84
CA MET A 485 7.29 20.97 -11.51
C MET A 485 8.16 21.24 -12.73
N MET A 486 7.81 20.66 -13.89
CA MET A 486 8.51 20.91 -15.16
C MET A 486 8.27 22.35 -15.66
N ALA A 487 7.01 22.81 -15.67
CA ALA A 487 6.63 24.13 -16.20
C ALA A 487 7.27 25.30 -15.46
N HIS A 488 7.35 25.19 -14.13
CA HIS A 488 7.85 26.24 -13.24
C HIS A 488 9.25 25.95 -12.72
N ASN A 489 9.94 24.98 -13.30
CA ASN A 489 11.30 24.60 -12.95
C ASN A 489 11.52 24.38 -11.45
N LEU A 490 10.58 23.67 -10.78
CA LEU A 490 10.61 23.46 -9.33
C LEU A 490 11.59 22.34 -8.98
N CYS A 491 12.74 22.73 -8.43
CA CYS A 491 13.81 21.81 -8.08
C CYS A 491 14.63 22.33 -6.90
N TYR A 492 15.36 21.43 -6.24
CA TYR A 492 16.35 21.80 -5.23
C TYR A 492 17.37 22.81 -5.79
N SER A 493 17.88 22.56 -7.01
CA SER A 493 18.95 23.34 -7.65
C SER A 493 18.46 24.67 -8.26
N THR A 494 17.15 24.95 -8.25
CA THR A 494 16.55 26.19 -8.76
C THR A 494 15.94 27.06 -7.67
N LEU A 495 15.72 26.49 -6.47
CA LEU A 495 15.17 27.21 -5.32
C LEU A 495 16.21 28.21 -4.79
N VAL A 496 15.87 29.50 -4.78
CA VAL A 496 16.73 30.55 -4.22
C VAL A 496 16.63 30.51 -2.69
N MET A 497 17.70 30.08 -2.03
CA MET A 497 17.79 30.03 -0.57
C MET A 497 18.60 31.20 -0.01
N ASP A 498 19.57 31.72 -0.75
CA ASP A 498 20.32 32.94 -0.44
C ASP A 498 19.91 34.05 -1.42
N GLU A 499 18.88 34.80 -1.02
CA GLU A 499 18.30 35.88 -1.81
C GLU A 499 19.30 36.99 -2.10
N ARG A 500 20.20 37.28 -1.14
CA ARG A 500 21.20 38.37 -1.30
C ARG A 500 22.21 38.03 -2.39
N ARG A 501 22.62 36.77 -2.47
CA ARG A 501 23.67 36.34 -3.39
C ARG A 501 23.15 35.89 -4.74
N TYR A 502 22.01 35.18 -4.74
CA TYR A 502 21.51 34.52 -5.95
C TYR A 502 20.11 34.94 -6.38
N GLY A 503 19.49 35.85 -5.65
CA GLY A 503 18.11 36.27 -5.91
C GLY A 503 17.93 37.22 -7.07
N ASN A 504 19.01 37.85 -7.58
CA ASN A 504 18.93 38.80 -8.68
C ASN A 504 20.21 38.76 -9.56
N ILE A 505 20.42 37.66 -10.25
CA ILE A 505 21.57 37.50 -11.15
C ILE A 505 21.19 37.99 -12.54
N LEU A 506 22.05 38.81 -13.13
CA LEU A 506 21.84 39.35 -14.47
C LEU A 506 21.71 38.20 -15.49
N GLY A 507 20.67 38.23 -16.30
CA GLY A 507 20.41 37.20 -17.32
C GLY A 507 19.65 35.98 -16.82
N VAL A 508 19.37 35.83 -15.51
CA VAL A 508 18.55 34.78 -14.95
C VAL A 508 17.12 35.30 -14.75
N LYS A 509 16.16 34.55 -15.27
CA LYS A 509 14.75 34.81 -14.98
C LYS A 509 14.34 34.08 -13.69
N TYR A 510 13.45 34.70 -12.94
CA TYR A 510 12.93 34.12 -11.70
C TYR A 510 11.40 34.14 -11.71
N GLU A 511 10.82 33.14 -11.07
CA GLU A 511 9.40 33.07 -10.78
C GLU A 511 9.22 32.95 -9.26
N SER A 512 8.31 33.75 -8.69
CA SER A 512 8.09 33.83 -7.25
C SER A 512 6.67 33.38 -6.91
N PHE A 513 6.52 32.60 -5.88
CA PHE A 513 5.26 32.07 -5.40
C PHE A 513 5.05 32.47 -3.94
N LYS A 514 3.97 33.21 -3.69
CA LYS A 514 3.57 33.57 -2.32
C LYS A 514 2.67 32.46 -1.74
N ILE A 515 3.10 31.88 -0.63
CA ILE A 515 2.40 30.79 0.07
C ILE A 515 2.25 31.19 1.53
N GLY A 516 1.03 31.63 1.89
CA GLY A 516 0.81 32.27 3.19
C GLY A 516 1.68 33.52 3.33
N GLU A 517 2.49 33.59 4.37
CA GLU A 517 3.43 34.69 4.63
C GLU A 517 4.80 34.51 3.95
N LYS A 518 5.10 33.31 3.43
CA LYS A 518 6.39 32.99 2.80
C LYS A 518 6.33 33.20 1.29
N THR A 519 7.44 33.65 0.71
CA THR A 519 7.61 33.71 -0.74
C THR A 519 8.78 32.83 -1.13
N TYR A 520 8.53 31.88 -2.03
CA TYR A 520 9.55 31.03 -2.61
C TYR A 520 9.86 31.47 -4.03
N LYS A 521 11.14 31.52 -4.37
CA LYS A 521 11.64 32.01 -5.65
C LYS A 521 12.43 30.91 -6.35
N PHE A 522 12.15 30.67 -7.60
CA PHE A 522 12.82 29.64 -8.40
C PHE A 522 13.42 30.25 -9.67
N ALA A 523 14.67 29.90 -9.97
CA ALA A 523 15.33 30.27 -11.20
C ALA A 523 14.70 29.53 -12.39
N GLN A 524 14.35 30.28 -13.44
CA GLN A 524 13.73 29.76 -14.65
C GLN A 524 14.75 29.66 -15.78
N ASP A 525 14.47 28.84 -16.80
CA ASP A 525 15.29 28.66 -18.00
C ASP A 525 16.74 28.21 -17.70
N VAL A 526 16.96 27.57 -16.53
CA VAL A 526 18.21 26.95 -16.13
C VAL A 526 18.06 25.44 -16.00
N GLN A 527 19.16 24.73 -16.22
CA GLN A 527 19.17 23.27 -16.07
C GLN A 527 18.86 22.86 -14.62
N SER A 528 18.02 21.88 -14.45
CA SER A 528 17.57 21.40 -13.16
C SER A 528 17.41 19.86 -13.13
N LEU A 529 17.41 19.27 -11.93
CA LEU A 529 17.42 17.80 -11.76
C LEU A 529 16.02 17.20 -11.86
N LEU A 530 15.09 17.65 -11.02
CA LEU A 530 13.76 17.03 -10.95
C LEU A 530 12.97 17.21 -12.26
N PRO A 531 12.89 18.41 -12.85
CA PRO A 531 12.28 18.59 -14.17
C PRO A 531 12.92 17.75 -15.27
N ALA A 532 14.26 17.59 -15.25
CA ALA A 532 14.95 16.75 -16.23
C ALA A 532 14.56 15.26 -16.09
N ILE A 533 14.52 14.74 -14.85
CA ILE A 533 14.06 13.36 -14.58
C ILE A 533 12.62 13.17 -15.04
N LEU A 534 11.73 14.11 -14.71
CA LEU A 534 10.32 14.04 -15.09
C LEU A 534 10.13 14.06 -16.60
N LEU A 535 10.89 14.90 -17.30
CA LEU A 535 10.84 14.98 -18.78
C LEU A 535 11.30 13.66 -19.41
N GLU A 536 12.39 13.08 -18.93
CA GLU A 536 12.89 11.78 -19.42
C GLU A 536 11.87 10.67 -19.17
N LEU A 537 11.30 10.59 -17.96
CA LEU A 537 10.27 9.61 -17.65
C LEU A 537 9.02 9.77 -18.53
N LYS A 538 8.62 11.02 -18.82
CA LYS A 538 7.50 11.32 -19.73
C LYS A 538 7.81 10.83 -21.15
N GLN A 539 9.01 11.08 -21.64
CA GLN A 539 9.46 10.62 -22.97
C GLN A 539 9.53 9.09 -23.05
N PHE A 540 10.11 8.43 -22.06
CA PHE A 540 10.19 6.96 -21.97
C PHE A 540 8.79 6.34 -21.93
N ARG A 541 7.88 6.93 -21.15
CA ARG A 541 6.48 6.47 -21.11
C ARG A 541 5.80 6.60 -22.45
N LYS A 542 5.99 7.73 -23.15
CA LYS A 542 5.43 7.95 -24.50
C LYS A 542 5.96 6.91 -25.50
N LYS A 543 7.26 6.64 -25.47
CA LYS A 543 7.89 5.60 -26.29
C LYS A 543 7.30 4.22 -25.94
N ALA A 544 7.27 3.84 -24.68
CA ALA A 544 6.71 2.55 -24.23
C ALA A 544 5.24 2.36 -24.65
N LYS A 545 4.40 3.40 -24.59
CA LYS A 545 3.02 3.35 -25.09
C LYS A 545 2.96 3.12 -26.62
N LYS A 546 3.85 3.76 -27.38
CA LYS A 546 3.94 3.56 -28.82
C LYS A 546 4.37 2.13 -29.15
N ASP A 547 5.40 1.63 -28.49
CA ASP A 547 5.91 0.27 -28.66
C ASP A 547 4.86 -0.77 -28.25
N MET A 548 4.12 -0.53 -27.16
CA MET A 548 2.99 -1.36 -26.73
C MET A 548 1.87 -1.44 -27.77
N ALA A 549 1.55 -0.32 -28.45
CA ALA A 549 0.52 -0.30 -29.47
C ALA A 549 0.91 -1.10 -30.73
N ALA A 550 2.21 -1.20 -31.03
CA ALA A 550 2.76 -1.96 -32.13
C ALA A 550 3.03 -3.44 -31.81
N ALA A 551 3.09 -3.80 -30.52
CA ALA A 551 3.45 -5.13 -30.05
C ALA A 551 2.22 -6.03 -29.84
N THR A 552 2.45 -7.36 -29.88
CA THR A 552 1.46 -8.40 -29.58
C THR A 552 2.02 -9.39 -28.56
N GLY A 553 1.14 -10.20 -27.93
CA GLY A 553 1.54 -11.26 -26.99
C GLY A 553 2.37 -10.74 -25.79
N ALA A 554 3.37 -11.50 -25.39
CA ALA A 554 4.21 -11.22 -24.22
C ALA A 554 4.93 -9.85 -24.29
N MET A 555 5.35 -9.41 -25.47
CA MET A 555 6.02 -8.10 -25.63
C MET A 555 5.09 -6.92 -25.34
N LYS A 556 3.79 -7.06 -25.62
CA LYS A 556 2.80 -6.03 -25.26
C LYS A 556 2.69 -5.88 -23.75
N GLU A 557 2.74 -6.99 -23.00
CA GLU A 557 2.74 -6.98 -21.53
C GLU A 557 4.02 -6.33 -20.99
N VAL A 558 5.20 -6.62 -21.56
CA VAL A 558 6.47 -5.98 -21.19
C VAL A 558 6.39 -4.46 -21.37
N TYR A 559 5.91 -3.98 -22.50
CA TYR A 559 5.77 -2.52 -22.73
C TYR A 559 4.69 -1.89 -21.85
N ASN A 560 3.63 -2.63 -21.51
CA ASN A 560 2.65 -2.17 -20.53
C ASN A 560 3.28 -2.04 -19.14
N GLY A 561 4.06 -3.03 -18.69
CA GLY A 561 4.84 -2.96 -17.45
C GLY A 561 5.77 -1.74 -17.42
N LYS A 562 6.51 -1.48 -18.51
CA LYS A 562 7.38 -0.32 -18.66
C LYS A 562 6.63 1.01 -18.50
N GLN A 563 5.53 1.21 -19.25
CA GLN A 563 4.80 2.48 -19.19
C GLN A 563 4.17 2.72 -17.83
N LEU A 564 3.73 1.66 -17.14
CA LEU A 564 3.21 1.76 -15.76
C LEU A 564 4.32 2.11 -14.77
N ALA A 565 5.49 1.48 -14.87
CA ALA A 565 6.65 1.81 -14.04
C ALA A 565 7.05 3.29 -14.17
N TYR A 566 7.11 3.81 -15.38
CA TYR A 566 7.39 5.23 -15.62
C TYR A 566 6.30 6.15 -15.06
N LYS A 567 5.01 5.77 -15.19
CA LYS A 567 3.89 6.54 -14.62
C LYS A 567 3.99 6.64 -13.10
N VAL A 568 4.20 5.51 -12.43
CA VAL A 568 4.29 5.44 -10.95
C VAL A 568 5.52 6.19 -10.46
N SER A 569 6.67 6.03 -11.14
CA SER A 569 7.90 6.75 -10.78
C SER A 569 7.74 8.25 -10.89
N MET A 570 7.15 8.74 -11.98
CA MET A 570 6.90 10.16 -12.23
C MET A 570 5.99 10.78 -11.15
N ASN A 571 4.92 10.08 -10.78
CA ASN A 571 3.98 10.55 -9.75
C ASN A 571 4.57 10.50 -8.33
N SER A 572 5.63 9.72 -8.10
CA SER A 572 6.28 9.61 -6.80
C SER A 572 7.21 10.78 -6.46
N VAL A 573 7.65 11.56 -7.47
CA VAL A 573 8.65 12.63 -7.30
C VAL A 573 8.13 13.76 -6.41
N TYR A 574 6.90 14.20 -6.61
CA TYR A 574 6.28 15.21 -5.74
C TYR A 574 6.22 14.73 -4.27
N GLY A 575 5.71 13.51 -4.03
CA GLY A 575 5.60 12.95 -2.68
C GLY A 575 6.95 12.78 -1.97
N PHE A 576 8.02 12.58 -2.72
CA PHE A 576 9.38 12.51 -2.19
C PHE A 576 9.81 13.85 -1.57
N THR A 577 9.53 14.98 -2.22
CA THR A 577 9.89 16.31 -1.72
C THR A 577 9.03 16.75 -0.53
N GLY A 578 7.79 16.27 -0.45
CA GLY A 578 6.82 16.64 0.60
C GLY A 578 6.90 15.80 1.89
N ALA A 579 7.68 14.73 1.90
CA ALA A 579 7.82 13.86 3.06
C ALA A 579 8.77 14.44 4.11
N GLY A 580 8.28 15.10 5.14
CA GLY A 580 9.07 15.80 6.16
C GLY A 580 10.12 14.92 6.84
N LYS A 581 9.82 13.63 7.07
CA LYS A 581 10.78 12.60 7.56
C LYS A 581 11.41 11.79 6.42
N GLY A 582 11.56 12.39 5.25
CA GLY A 582 12.12 11.74 4.08
C GLY A 582 13.65 11.76 4.03
N ILE A 583 14.17 11.16 2.93
CA ILE A 583 15.61 11.13 2.67
C ILE A 583 16.13 12.52 2.32
N LEU A 584 15.35 13.30 1.54
CA LEU A 584 15.71 14.65 1.09
C LEU A 584 14.46 15.54 1.01
N PRO A 585 13.83 15.91 2.14
CA PRO A 585 12.61 16.72 2.14
C PRO A 585 12.87 18.17 1.70
N CYS A 586 11.92 18.75 0.96
CA CYS A 586 11.95 20.17 0.54
C CYS A 586 10.53 20.72 0.48
N VAL A 587 10.01 21.19 1.60
CA VAL A 587 8.66 21.76 1.72
C VAL A 587 8.40 22.91 0.72
N PRO A 588 9.35 23.81 0.44
CA PRO A 588 9.18 24.83 -0.59
C PRO A 588 8.76 24.30 -1.96
N ILE A 589 9.35 23.18 -2.42
CA ILE A 589 8.97 22.56 -3.70
C ILE A 589 7.57 21.98 -3.61
N ALA A 590 7.29 21.23 -2.55
CA ALA A 590 6.02 20.55 -2.38
C ALA A 590 4.85 21.52 -2.23
N SER A 591 4.99 22.55 -1.37
CA SER A 591 3.98 23.56 -1.14
C SER A 591 3.73 24.45 -2.36
N THR A 592 4.77 24.79 -3.13
CA THR A 592 4.62 25.51 -4.38
C THR A 592 3.86 24.70 -5.42
N THR A 593 4.17 23.40 -5.53
CA THR A 593 3.49 22.50 -6.46
C THR A 593 2.00 22.41 -6.17
N THR A 594 1.61 22.22 -4.91
CA THR A 594 0.18 22.15 -4.54
C THR A 594 -0.52 23.48 -4.65
N CYS A 595 0.13 24.58 -4.25
CA CYS A 595 -0.41 25.93 -4.38
C CYS A 595 -0.71 26.28 -5.86
N ARG A 596 0.21 25.97 -6.77
CA ARG A 596 -0.01 26.21 -8.20
C ARG A 596 -1.10 25.29 -8.75
N GLY A 597 -1.15 24.03 -8.31
CA GLY A 597 -2.22 23.08 -8.68
C GLY A 597 -3.60 23.61 -8.29
N ARG A 598 -3.76 24.11 -7.07
CA ARG A 598 -5.01 24.74 -6.61
C ARG A 598 -5.41 25.93 -7.48
N GLY A 599 -4.45 26.82 -7.78
CA GLY A 599 -4.69 27.97 -8.65
C GLY A 599 -5.14 27.56 -10.05
N MET A 600 -4.54 26.52 -10.63
CA MET A 600 -4.90 26.04 -11.98
C MET A 600 -6.33 25.47 -12.04
N ILE A 601 -6.76 24.75 -11.02
CA ILE A 601 -8.14 24.25 -10.92
C ILE A 601 -9.12 25.40 -10.83
N GLU A 602 -8.82 26.42 -10.05
CA GLU A 602 -9.67 27.60 -9.88
C GLU A 602 -9.72 28.47 -11.14
N GLU A 603 -8.57 28.69 -11.79
CA GLU A 603 -8.46 29.38 -13.09
C GLU A 603 -9.27 28.64 -14.17
N THR A 604 -9.18 27.30 -14.22
CA THR A 604 -9.97 26.48 -15.15
C THR A 604 -11.46 26.65 -14.93
N LYS A 605 -11.91 26.54 -13.66
CA LYS A 605 -13.32 26.74 -13.29
C LYS A 605 -13.82 28.10 -13.75
N ASN A 606 -13.10 29.16 -13.38
CA ASN A 606 -13.51 30.54 -13.68
C ASN A 606 -13.53 30.80 -15.21
N TYR A 607 -12.56 30.27 -15.94
CA TYR A 607 -12.52 30.41 -17.40
C TYR A 607 -13.68 29.70 -18.07
N VAL A 608 -13.99 28.47 -17.69
CA VAL A 608 -15.07 27.69 -18.28
C VAL A 608 -16.42 28.35 -18.01
N GLU A 609 -16.69 28.75 -16.77
CA GLU A 609 -17.95 29.41 -16.40
C GLU A 609 -18.14 30.78 -17.05
N ALA A 610 -17.04 31.51 -17.36
CA ALA A 610 -17.09 32.81 -18.02
C ALA A 610 -17.22 32.73 -19.55
N ASN A 611 -16.60 31.75 -20.19
CA ASN A 611 -16.47 31.72 -21.66
C ASN A 611 -17.35 30.68 -22.35
N PHE A 612 -17.99 29.80 -21.63
CA PHE A 612 -18.93 28.80 -22.14
C PHE A 612 -20.33 29.09 -21.57
N PRO A 613 -21.24 29.72 -22.33
CA PRO A 613 -22.56 30.11 -21.86
C PRO A 613 -23.32 28.91 -21.27
N GLY A 614 -23.88 29.09 -20.08
CA GLY A 614 -24.62 28.03 -19.37
C GLY A 614 -23.77 26.95 -18.72
N ALA A 615 -22.44 26.96 -18.89
CA ALA A 615 -21.57 26.00 -18.25
C ALA A 615 -21.52 26.21 -16.73
N LYS A 616 -21.55 25.10 -15.98
CA LYS A 616 -21.44 25.09 -14.51
C LYS A 616 -20.46 24.00 -14.07
N VAL A 617 -19.51 24.39 -13.26
CA VAL A 617 -18.60 23.42 -12.63
C VAL A 617 -19.29 22.82 -11.41
N ARG A 618 -19.66 21.58 -11.50
CA ARG A 618 -20.41 20.85 -10.47
C ARG A 618 -19.51 20.29 -9.37
N TYR A 619 -18.27 19.95 -9.74
CA TYR A 619 -17.29 19.36 -8.81
C TYR A 619 -15.87 19.44 -9.40
N GLY A 620 -14.86 19.30 -8.57
CA GLY A 620 -13.45 19.16 -8.99
C GLY A 620 -12.61 18.56 -7.87
N ASP A 621 -11.68 17.69 -8.24
CA ASP A 621 -10.83 16.99 -7.27
C ASP A 621 -9.40 16.91 -7.76
N THR A 622 -8.51 17.61 -7.06
CA THR A 622 -7.05 17.57 -7.26
C THR A 622 -6.60 18.02 -8.65
N ASP A 623 -6.88 17.25 -9.70
CA ASP A 623 -6.45 17.41 -11.10
C ASP A 623 -7.59 17.42 -12.10
N SER A 624 -8.83 17.24 -11.63
CA SER A 624 -10.01 17.16 -12.49
C SER A 624 -11.07 18.22 -12.19
N VAL A 625 -11.80 18.60 -13.23
CA VAL A 625 -12.96 19.52 -13.17
C VAL A 625 -14.14 18.88 -13.89
N MET A 626 -15.27 18.75 -13.20
CA MET A 626 -16.52 18.18 -13.69
C MET A 626 -17.46 19.29 -14.14
N VAL A 627 -17.69 19.42 -15.43
CA VAL A 627 -18.43 20.53 -16.04
C VAL A 627 -19.74 20.04 -16.65
N GLU A 628 -20.82 20.67 -16.29
CA GLU A 628 -22.09 20.59 -17.01
C GLU A 628 -22.15 21.72 -18.05
N PHE A 629 -22.17 21.36 -19.33
CA PHE A 629 -22.36 22.32 -20.41
C PHE A 629 -23.85 22.40 -20.81
N ASP A 630 -24.26 23.58 -21.32
CA ASP A 630 -25.56 23.70 -21.95
C ASP A 630 -25.58 22.90 -23.27
N VAL A 631 -26.42 21.89 -23.33
CA VAL A 631 -26.55 21.00 -24.48
C VAL A 631 -27.60 21.46 -25.52
N GLY A 632 -28.19 22.65 -25.31
CA GLY A 632 -29.14 23.25 -26.25
C GLY A 632 -30.36 22.39 -26.52
N GLY A 633 -30.93 21.75 -25.47
CA GLY A 633 -32.10 20.90 -25.57
C GLY A 633 -31.87 19.50 -26.16
N ARG A 634 -30.64 19.12 -26.48
CA ARG A 634 -30.27 17.74 -26.90
C ARG A 634 -30.49 16.75 -25.75
N THR A 635 -30.82 15.53 -26.10
CA THR A 635 -31.07 14.46 -25.13
C THR A 635 -30.30 13.17 -25.54
N GLY A 636 -30.14 12.24 -24.61
CA GLY A 636 -29.53 10.95 -24.89
C GLY A 636 -28.08 11.02 -25.38
N GLU A 637 -27.72 10.12 -26.26
CA GLU A 637 -26.36 10.02 -26.81
C GLU A 637 -25.95 11.26 -27.64
N GLU A 638 -26.91 11.95 -28.22
CA GLU A 638 -26.64 13.21 -28.94
C GLU A 638 -26.11 14.29 -27.97
N ALA A 639 -26.70 14.38 -26.79
CA ALA A 639 -26.22 15.28 -25.73
C ALA A 639 -24.80 14.88 -25.25
N VAL A 640 -24.53 13.60 -25.12
CA VAL A 640 -23.22 13.05 -24.73
C VAL A 640 -22.17 13.43 -25.79
N LYS A 641 -22.48 13.21 -27.07
CA LYS A 641 -21.58 13.55 -28.20
C LYS A 641 -21.29 15.06 -28.25
N TYR A 642 -22.32 15.89 -28.11
CA TYR A 642 -22.15 17.33 -28.08
C TYR A 642 -21.32 17.80 -26.87
N SER A 643 -21.53 17.17 -25.69
CA SER A 643 -20.74 17.45 -24.49
C SER A 643 -19.29 17.03 -24.64
N TRP A 644 -19.01 16.01 -25.43
CA TRP A 644 -17.66 15.63 -25.80
C TRP A 644 -17.00 16.68 -26.68
N GLU A 645 -17.65 17.11 -27.76
CA GLU A 645 -17.12 18.12 -28.69
C GLU A 645 -16.85 19.47 -28.01
N ILE A 646 -17.78 19.94 -27.16
CA ILE A 646 -17.59 21.20 -26.43
C ILE A 646 -16.51 21.06 -25.36
N GLY A 647 -16.40 19.86 -24.76
CA GLY A 647 -15.35 19.53 -23.78
C GLY A 647 -13.94 19.53 -24.37
N GLU A 648 -13.76 18.99 -25.58
CA GLU A 648 -12.47 19.04 -26.32
C GLU A 648 -12.05 20.48 -26.57
N ARG A 649 -13.00 21.34 -26.99
CA ARG A 649 -12.74 22.76 -27.17
C ARG A 649 -12.38 23.45 -25.86
N ALA A 650 -13.13 23.21 -24.77
CA ALA A 650 -12.85 23.79 -23.46
C ALA A 650 -11.49 23.34 -22.92
N ALA A 651 -11.13 22.06 -23.08
CA ALA A 651 -9.82 21.53 -22.71
C ALA A 651 -8.68 22.23 -23.45
N ALA A 652 -8.82 22.42 -24.77
CA ALA A 652 -7.84 23.10 -25.59
C ALA A 652 -7.65 24.58 -25.22
N GLU A 653 -8.76 25.31 -25.03
CA GLU A 653 -8.74 26.72 -24.64
C GLU A 653 -8.14 26.91 -23.24
N CYS A 654 -8.55 26.09 -22.25
CA CYS A 654 -7.98 26.11 -20.90
C CYS A 654 -6.49 25.75 -20.88
N SER A 655 -6.08 24.75 -21.69
CA SER A 655 -4.65 24.39 -21.80
C SER A 655 -3.78 25.54 -22.28
N ALA A 656 -4.31 26.46 -23.07
CA ALA A 656 -3.60 27.63 -23.55
C ALA A 656 -3.33 28.68 -22.45
N LEU A 657 -4.05 28.65 -21.34
CA LEU A 657 -3.84 29.53 -20.21
C LEU A 657 -2.59 29.16 -19.40
N PHE A 658 -2.11 27.95 -19.53
CA PHE A 658 -1.08 27.41 -18.64
C PHE A 658 0.26 27.23 -19.35
N LYS A 659 1.33 27.45 -18.59
CA LYS A 659 2.70 27.22 -19.04
C LYS A 659 2.92 25.75 -19.36
N LYS A 660 3.40 25.46 -20.58
CA LYS A 660 3.70 24.07 -20.97
C LYS A 660 4.77 23.44 -20.06
N PRO A 661 4.71 22.13 -19.73
CA PRO A 661 3.89 21.11 -20.38
C PRO A 661 2.53 20.82 -19.70
N ASN A 662 1.99 21.75 -18.89
CA ASN A 662 0.65 21.58 -18.34
C ASN A 662 -0.36 21.48 -19.49
N ASN A 663 -1.19 20.46 -19.46
CA ASN A 663 -2.17 20.17 -20.47
C ASN A 663 -3.44 19.62 -19.80
N LEU A 664 -4.57 20.27 -20.08
CA LEU A 664 -5.88 19.81 -19.68
C LEU A 664 -6.45 18.98 -20.82
N GLU A 665 -6.96 17.82 -20.54
CA GLU A 665 -7.51 16.88 -21.51
C GLU A 665 -8.95 16.54 -21.16
N LEU A 666 -9.78 16.31 -22.17
CA LEU A 666 -11.05 15.65 -21.99
C LEU A 666 -10.78 14.15 -21.77
N GLU A 667 -11.10 13.66 -20.58
CA GLU A 667 -10.88 12.26 -20.26
C GLU A 667 -12.10 11.41 -20.60
N LYS A 668 -13.30 11.88 -20.22
CA LYS A 668 -14.56 11.14 -20.31
C LYS A 668 -15.78 12.04 -20.16
N VAL A 669 -16.93 11.54 -20.50
CA VAL A 669 -18.23 12.15 -20.20
C VAL A 669 -19.03 11.21 -19.32
N TYR A 670 -19.65 11.76 -18.30
CA TYR A 670 -20.53 11.03 -17.38
C TYR A 670 -21.99 11.34 -17.72
N TRP A 671 -22.81 10.30 -17.95
CA TRP A 671 -24.24 10.45 -18.19
C TRP A 671 -25.01 9.15 -17.98
N PRO A 672 -26.00 9.12 -17.01
CA PRO A 672 -26.21 10.11 -15.95
C PRO A 672 -25.09 10.15 -14.90
N TYR A 673 -25.08 11.20 -14.08
CA TYR A 673 -24.10 11.45 -13.04
C TYR A 673 -24.77 11.72 -11.70
N PHE A 674 -24.42 10.96 -10.68
CA PHE A 674 -24.89 11.11 -9.31
C PHE A 674 -23.74 11.60 -8.41
N LEU A 675 -23.89 12.78 -7.83
CA LEU A 675 -22.90 13.41 -6.95
C LEU A 675 -23.47 13.56 -5.54
N TYR A 676 -22.97 12.75 -4.61
CA TYR A 676 -23.40 12.83 -3.20
C TYR A 676 -22.59 13.85 -2.40
N SER A 677 -21.26 13.82 -2.52
CA SER A 677 -20.35 14.73 -1.81
C SER A 677 -18.96 14.68 -2.41
N LYS A 678 -18.03 15.49 -1.87
CA LYS A 678 -16.60 15.41 -2.23
C LYS A 678 -16.11 13.97 -2.17
N LYS A 679 -15.50 13.48 -3.25
CA LYS A 679 -14.97 12.11 -3.42
C LYS A 679 -16.01 10.98 -3.34
N ARG A 680 -17.29 11.29 -3.45
CA ARG A 680 -18.39 10.31 -3.37
C ARG A 680 -19.41 10.55 -4.48
N TYR A 681 -19.29 9.79 -5.58
CA TYR A 681 -20.17 9.88 -6.74
C TYR A 681 -20.26 8.55 -7.50
N ALA A 682 -21.25 8.45 -8.38
CA ALA A 682 -21.42 7.34 -9.32
C ALA A 682 -21.94 7.86 -10.66
N ALA A 683 -21.50 7.24 -11.76
CA ALA A 683 -21.92 7.66 -13.09
C ALA A 683 -21.75 6.55 -14.13
N LYS A 684 -22.56 6.57 -15.18
CA LYS A 684 -22.26 5.83 -16.42
C LYS A 684 -21.19 6.59 -17.19
N LEU A 685 -20.05 5.94 -17.42
CA LEU A 685 -18.90 6.51 -18.08
C LEU A 685 -18.99 6.27 -19.59
N TRP A 686 -18.80 7.34 -20.36
CA TRP A 686 -18.82 7.33 -21.82
C TRP A 686 -17.47 7.77 -22.37
N THR A 687 -16.98 7.04 -23.37
CA THR A 687 -15.78 7.37 -24.12
C THR A 687 -16.05 7.32 -25.63
N LYS A 688 -15.17 7.97 -26.38
CA LYS A 688 -15.24 8.01 -27.82
C LYS A 688 -14.42 6.86 -28.41
N GLY A 689 -15.08 5.96 -29.14
CA GLY A 689 -14.44 4.84 -29.79
C GLY A 689 -13.59 5.25 -31.02
N LYS A 690 -12.86 4.29 -31.57
CA LYS A 690 -12.10 4.48 -32.81
C LYS A 690 -12.98 4.70 -34.05
N ASP A 691 -14.23 4.35 -33.96
CA ASP A 691 -15.31 4.53 -34.93
C ASP A 691 -15.97 5.91 -34.88
N ASP A 692 -15.44 6.81 -34.05
CA ASP A 692 -15.98 8.16 -33.78
C ASP A 692 -17.38 8.14 -33.11
N GLN A 693 -17.80 6.99 -32.58
CA GLN A 693 -19.06 6.86 -31.85
C GLN A 693 -18.82 6.89 -30.33
N MET A 694 -19.85 7.31 -29.60
CA MET A 694 -19.82 7.31 -28.12
C MET A 694 -20.23 5.93 -27.61
N HIS A 695 -19.45 5.38 -26.68
CA HIS A 695 -19.70 4.09 -26.07
C HIS A 695 -19.80 4.23 -24.54
N MET A 696 -20.79 3.60 -23.94
CA MET A 696 -20.89 3.45 -22.51
C MET A 696 -19.99 2.28 -22.07
N ASP A 697 -18.93 2.56 -21.33
CA ASP A 697 -17.95 1.55 -20.94
C ASP A 697 -18.39 0.78 -19.68
N TYR A 698 -18.61 1.49 -18.58
CA TYR A 698 -19.02 0.91 -17.29
C TYR A 698 -19.55 1.99 -16.35
N ILE A 699 -20.08 1.55 -15.19
CA ILE A 699 -20.49 2.45 -14.12
C ILE A 699 -19.30 2.72 -13.22
N ASP A 700 -18.80 3.96 -13.22
CA ASP A 700 -17.70 4.43 -12.36
C ASP A 700 -18.28 4.86 -11.00
N ILE A 701 -17.82 4.21 -9.92
CA ILE A 701 -18.28 4.48 -8.55
C ILE A 701 -17.09 4.85 -7.68
N LYS A 702 -17.13 6.02 -7.07
CA LYS A 702 -16.09 6.52 -6.17
C LYS A 702 -16.65 6.79 -4.77
N GLY A 703 -16.01 6.23 -3.76
CA GLY A 703 -16.20 6.54 -2.35
C GLY A 703 -17.59 6.28 -1.75
N LEU A 704 -18.57 5.81 -2.53
CA LEU A 704 -19.88 5.41 -2.05
C LEU A 704 -19.83 4.07 -1.33
N GLN A 705 -20.88 3.75 -0.57
CA GLN A 705 -20.93 2.53 0.24
C GLN A 705 -20.85 1.24 -0.57
N VAL A 706 -21.24 1.25 -1.82
CA VAL A 706 -21.12 0.12 -2.76
C VAL A 706 -19.68 -0.41 -2.85
N VAL A 707 -18.69 0.50 -2.84
CA VAL A 707 -17.25 0.14 -2.97
C VAL A 707 -16.51 0.14 -1.64
N ARG A 708 -17.19 0.44 -0.53
CA ARG A 708 -16.58 0.48 0.81
C ARG A 708 -16.69 -0.88 1.50
N ARG A 709 -15.58 -1.37 2.03
CA ARG A 709 -15.48 -2.68 2.70
C ARG A 709 -15.87 -2.67 4.18
N ASP A 710 -16.25 -1.52 4.72
CA ASP A 710 -16.66 -1.34 6.12
C ASP A 710 -18.16 -1.52 6.34
N ASN A 711 -18.89 -1.91 5.28
CA ASN A 711 -20.31 -2.25 5.35
C ASN A 711 -20.58 -3.68 4.88
N THR A 712 -21.81 -4.17 5.17
CA THR A 712 -22.21 -5.55 4.83
C THR A 712 -22.36 -5.75 3.33
N PRO A 713 -22.19 -6.99 2.81
CA PRO A 713 -22.50 -7.33 1.42
C PRO A 713 -23.93 -6.96 1.04
N HIS A 714 -24.92 -7.24 1.89
CA HIS A 714 -26.31 -6.88 1.66
C HIS A 714 -26.50 -5.38 1.39
N VAL A 715 -25.99 -4.52 2.27
CA VAL A 715 -26.12 -3.06 2.08
C VAL A 715 -25.40 -2.60 0.81
N ARG A 716 -24.26 -3.20 0.48
CA ARG A 716 -23.52 -2.88 -0.77
C ARG A 716 -24.34 -3.27 -2.02
N GLU A 717 -25.00 -4.43 -1.99
CA GLU A 717 -25.89 -4.90 -3.07
C GLU A 717 -27.08 -3.96 -3.22
N VAL A 718 -27.77 -3.66 -2.14
CA VAL A 718 -28.91 -2.72 -2.14
C VAL A 718 -28.51 -1.34 -2.65
N CYS A 719 -27.38 -0.81 -2.19
CA CYS A 719 -26.86 0.47 -2.69
C CYS A 719 -26.51 0.41 -4.18
N LYS A 720 -26.05 -0.73 -4.69
CA LYS A 720 -25.80 -0.93 -6.11
C LYS A 720 -27.09 -0.95 -6.92
N GLU A 721 -28.07 -1.73 -6.48
CA GLU A 721 -29.40 -1.78 -7.11
C GLU A 721 -30.07 -0.39 -7.16
N LEU A 722 -29.99 0.36 -6.05
CA LEU A 722 -30.51 1.74 -6.00
C LEU A 722 -29.79 2.67 -6.98
N LEU A 723 -28.47 2.58 -7.06
CA LEU A 723 -27.69 3.36 -8.01
C LEU A 723 -28.04 3.01 -9.47
N ASP A 724 -28.23 1.73 -9.77
CA ASP A 724 -28.62 1.28 -11.11
C ASP A 724 -29.99 1.88 -11.50
N VAL A 725 -30.94 1.93 -10.57
CA VAL A 725 -32.25 2.55 -10.79
C VAL A 725 -32.12 4.06 -10.97
N ILE A 726 -31.40 4.76 -10.07
CA ILE A 726 -31.16 6.21 -10.13
C ILE A 726 -30.46 6.61 -11.44
N LEU A 727 -29.47 5.82 -11.87
CA LEU A 727 -28.73 6.07 -13.13
C LEU A 727 -29.47 5.60 -14.39
N THR A 728 -30.72 5.15 -14.26
CA THR A 728 -31.55 4.72 -15.40
C THR A 728 -32.70 5.64 -15.64
N SER A 729 -33.32 6.18 -14.61
CA SER A 729 -34.48 7.05 -14.70
C SER A 729 -34.44 8.21 -13.73
N SER A 730 -34.96 9.37 -14.13
CA SER A 730 -35.15 10.53 -13.26
C SER A 730 -36.38 10.44 -12.37
N ASP A 731 -37.19 9.39 -12.53
CA ASP A 731 -38.34 9.14 -11.68
C ASP A 731 -37.92 8.71 -10.27
N PRO A 732 -38.29 9.43 -9.20
CA PRO A 732 -37.93 9.09 -7.84
C PRO A 732 -38.77 7.93 -7.25
N GLY A 733 -39.86 7.49 -7.87
CA GLY A 733 -40.72 6.42 -7.36
C GLY A 733 -40.03 5.06 -7.22
N PRO A 734 -39.45 4.51 -8.29
CA PRO A 734 -38.81 3.21 -8.25
C PRO A 734 -37.67 3.07 -7.21
N PRO A 735 -36.76 4.06 -7.03
CA PRO A 735 -35.75 3.99 -5.95
C PRO A 735 -36.39 3.95 -4.55
N LEU A 736 -37.49 4.68 -4.33
CA LEU A 736 -38.20 4.69 -3.06
C LEU A 736 -38.80 3.32 -2.74
N GLU A 737 -39.51 2.72 -3.70
CA GLU A 737 -40.15 1.41 -3.56
C GLU A 737 -39.09 0.33 -3.27
N LEU A 738 -38.03 0.31 -4.03
CA LEU A 738 -36.89 -0.62 -3.84
C LEU A 738 -36.27 -0.50 -2.43
N ALA A 739 -36.02 0.73 -1.97
CA ALA A 739 -35.43 0.96 -0.65
C ALA A 739 -36.32 0.42 0.48
N ARG A 740 -37.64 0.61 0.37
CA ARG A 740 -38.64 0.09 1.34
C ARG A 740 -38.68 -1.44 1.32
N GLU A 741 -38.70 -2.03 0.14
CA GLU A 741 -38.74 -3.48 -0.03
C GLU A 741 -37.56 -4.14 0.65
N ARG A 742 -36.32 -3.64 0.39
CA ARG A 742 -35.10 -4.16 0.97
C ARG A 742 -34.98 -3.92 2.49
N ALA A 743 -35.60 -2.84 2.99
CA ALA A 743 -35.67 -2.61 4.43
C ALA A 743 -36.59 -3.65 5.13
N ILE A 744 -37.73 -3.98 4.52
CA ILE A 744 -38.64 -4.99 5.02
C ILE A 744 -38.00 -6.38 4.98
N GLU A 745 -37.35 -6.76 3.88
CA GLU A 745 -36.58 -8.00 3.73
C GLU A 745 -35.57 -8.19 4.86
N LEU A 746 -34.77 -7.12 5.17
CA LEU A 746 -33.83 -7.15 6.25
C LEU A 746 -34.48 -7.34 7.62
N LEU A 747 -35.56 -6.61 7.89
CA LEU A 747 -36.24 -6.66 9.20
C LEU A 747 -37.02 -7.95 9.42
N SER A 748 -37.50 -8.59 8.36
CA SER A 748 -38.13 -9.92 8.41
C SER A 748 -37.15 -11.07 8.65
N GLY A 749 -35.86 -10.82 8.49
CA GLY A 749 -34.82 -11.84 8.67
C GLY A 749 -34.63 -12.73 7.45
N ASP A 750 -35.08 -12.32 6.29
CA ASP A 750 -34.99 -13.08 5.04
C ASP A 750 -33.60 -12.96 4.38
N VAL A 751 -32.76 -12.06 4.89
CA VAL A 751 -31.38 -11.86 4.41
C VAL A 751 -30.45 -12.93 4.99
N PRO A 752 -29.72 -13.68 4.16
CA PRO A 752 -28.77 -14.69 4.63
C PRO A 752 -27.67 -14.10 5.52
N ASN A 753 -27.26 -14.80 6.56
CA ASN A 753 -26.24 -14.34 7.51
C ASN A 753 -24.92 -13.97 6.84
N GLU A 754 -24.52 -14.70 5.80
CA GLU A 754 -23.31 -14.44 5.01
C GLU A 754 -23.30 -13.01 4.42
N LYS A 755 -24.46 -12.49 4.04
CA LYS A 755 -24.63 -11.12 3.53
C LYS A 755 -24.64 -10.05 4.61
N LEU A 756 -24.69 -10.44 5.89
CA LEU A 756 -24.65 -9.53 7.04
C LEU A 756 -23.28 -9.45 7.73
N VAL A 757 -22.31 -10.23 7.24
CA VAL A 757 -20.95 -10.22 7.78
C VAL A 757 -20.25 -8.90 7.52
N LEU A 758 -19.77 -8.28 8.58
CA LEU A 758 -18.89 -7.11 8.56
C LEU A 758 -17.42 -7.57 8.66
N SER A 759 -16.48 -6.84 8.11
CA SER A 759 -15.07 -7.14 8.29
C SER A 759 -14.24 -5.88 8.53
N GLN A 760 -13.27 -5.97 9.44
CA GLN A 760 -12.40 -4.85 9.79
C GLN A 760 -10.96 -5.31 9.97
N GLY A 761 -9.98 -4.49 9.54
CA GLY A 761 -8.56 -4.81 9.68
C GLY A 761 -8.12 -4.74 11.13
N LEU A 762 -7.38 -5.76 11.58
CA LEU A 762 -6.83 -5.87 12.92
C LEU A 762 -5.48 -5.17 12.97
N SER A 763 -5.34 -4.18 13.85
CA SER A 763 -4.06 -3.51 14.11
C SER A 763 -3.33 -4.20 15.25
N ASP A 764 -2.01 -4.08 15.29
CA ASP A 764 -1.21 -4.62 16.39
C ASP A 764 -1.45 -3.88 17.71
N VAL A 765 -1.62 -2.56 17.63
CA VAL A 765 -1.74 -1.68 18.79
C VAL A 765 -2.93 -0.74 18.65
N TYR A 766 -3.66 -0.58 19.75
CA TYR A 766 -4.78 0.35 19.89
C TYR A 766 -4.54 1.34 21.02
N LYS A 767 -5.03 2.56 20.89
CA LYS A 767 -4.95 3.57 21.94
C LYS A 767 -6.19 3.52 22.82
N ILE A 768 -6.00 3.29 24.13
CA ILE A 768 -7.04 3.36 25.16
C ILE A 768 -6.61 4.44 26.16
N LYS A 769 -7.40 5.49 26.32
CA LYS A 769 -7.13 6.62 27.24
C LYS A 769 -5.71 7.21 27.14
N GLY A 770 -5.12 7.16 25.92
CA GLY A 770 -3.77 7.65 25.65
C GLY A 770 -2.64 6.61 25.74
N GLU A 771 -2.89 5.44 26.31
CA GLU A 771 -1.96 4.33 26.38
C GLU A 771 -2.06 3.41 25.17
N SER A 772 -0.95 2.83 24.77
CA SER A 772 -0.87 1.89 23.66
C SER A 772 -1.04 0.46 24.19
N VAL A 773 -2.12 -0.22 23.76
CA VAL A 773 -2.43 -1.60 24.16
C VAL A 773 -2.28 -2.51 22.94
N SER A 774 -1.46 -3.57 23.07
CA SER A 774 -1.33 -4.58 22.02
C SER A 774 -2.56 -5.48 21.97
N VAL A 775 -2.96 -5.85 20.74
CA VAL A 775 -4.07 -6.79 20.53
C VAL A 775 -3.78 -8.18 21.10
N THR A 776 -2.50 -8.54 21.26
CA THR A 776 -2.06 -9.83 21.81
C THR A 776 -1.96 -9.81 23.34
N SER A 777 -1.99 -8.61 23.96
CA SER A 777 -1.89 -8.51 25.42
C SER A 777 -3.21 -8.91 26.13
N PRO A 778 -3.16 -9.32 27.40
CA PRO A 778 -4.35 -9.57 28.21
C PRO A 778 -5.29 -8.36 28.30
N GLU A 779 -4.75 -7.14 28.28
CA GLU A 779 -5.51 -5.90 28.33
C GLU A 779 -6.34 -5.62 27.07
N SER A 780 -6.17 -6.42 26.01
CA SER A 780 -6.96 -6.33 24.77
C SER A 780 -8.47 -6.46 24.98
N VAL A 781 -8.90 -7.10 26.08
CA VAL A 781 -10.32 -7.15 26.51
C VAL A 781 -10.95 -5.77 26.72
N ASN A 782 -10.13 -4.75 27.00
CA ASN A 782 -10.59 -3.38 27.22
C ASN A 782 -10.71 -2.57 25.92
N ILE A 783 -10.40 -3.15 24.76
CA ILE A 783 -10.50 -2.48 23.45
C ILE A 783 -11.94 -2.58 22.97
N ASN A 784 -12.70 -1.50 23.07
CA ASN A 784 -14.13 -1.44 22.72
C ASN A 784 -14.35 -1.35 21.20
N GLN A 785 -13.75 -2.27 20.44
CA GLN A 785 -13.94 -2.39 18.98
C GLN A 785 -14.43 -3.79 18.62
N SER A 786 -15.45 -3.87 17.77
CA SER A 786 -16.16 -5.10 17.41
C SER A 786 -15.22 -6.23 17.00
N HIS A 787 -14.35 -5.97 16.02
CA HIS A 787 -13.43 -6.97 15.50
C HIS A 787 -12.38 -7.43 16.53
N VAL A 788 -11.95 -6.54 17.45
CA VAL A 788 -11.01 -6.91 18.51
C VAL A 788 -11.69 -7.80 19.55
N GLN A 789 -12.94 -7.49 19.93
CA GLN A 789 -13.68 -8.32 20.87
C GLN A 789 -13.97 -9.71 20.33
N VAL A 790 -14.18 -9.84 19.01
CA VAL A 790 -14.29 -11.15 18.37
C VAL A 790 -12.98 -11.93 18.47
N VAL A 791 -11.84 -11.29 18.24
CA VAL A 791 -10.50 -11.91 18.41
C VAL A 791 -10.31 -12.38 19.86
N VAL A 792 -10.69 -11.55 20.85
CA VAL A 792 -10.63 -11.92 22.28
C VAL A 792 -11.50 -13.15 22.55
N LYS A 793 -12.76 -13.15 22.13
CA LYS A 793 -13.67 -14.29 22.28
C LYS A 793 -13.16 -15.55 21.61
N MET A 794 -12.60 -15.44 20.40
CA MET A 794 -12.00 -16.58 19.68
C MET A 794 -10.79 -17.13 20.44
N ARG A 795 -9.92 -16.27 20.97
CA ARG A 795 -8.77 -16.65 21.78
C ARG A 795 -9.17 -17.36 23.07
N GLU A 796 -10.19 -16.87 23.77
CA GLU A 796 -10.71 -17.50 25.00
C GLU A 796 -11.26 -18.89 24.73
N ARG A 797 -11.98 -19.07 23.60
CA ARG A 797 -12.58 -20.37 23.25
C ARG A 797 -11.55 -21.35 22.71
N LYS A 798 -10.66 -20.89 21.84
CA LYS A 798 -9.65 -21.73 21.19
C LYS A 798 -8.39 -20.91 20.93
N PRO A 799 -7.48 -20.81 21.91
CA PRO A 799 -6.22 -20.10 21.75
C PRO A 799 -5.45 -20.52 20.50
N GLY A 800 -4.99 -19.54 19.71
CA GLY A 800 -4.26 -19.74 18.46
C GLY A 800 -5.12 -19.87 17.20
N SER A 801 -6.45 -19.84 17.31
CA SER A 801 -7.36 -19.83 16.14
C SER A 801 -7.76 -18.41 15.70
N GLU A 802 -7.41 -17.41 16.49
CA GLU A 802 -7.75 -16.02 16.23
C GLU A 802 -6.95 -15.42 15.07
N PRO A 803 -7.55 -14.47 14.32
CA PRO A 803 -6.84 -13.67 13.32
C PRO A 803 -5.64 -12.91 13.90
N GLN A 804 -4.59 -12.74 13.09
CA GLN A 804 -3.38 -12.04 13.50
C GLN A 804 -3.41 -10.55 13.10
N SER A 805 -2.48 -9.76 13.66
CA SER A 805 -2.30 -8.37 13.25
C SER A 805 -2.06 -8.27 11.75
N GLY A 806 -2.80 -7.36 11.10
CA GLY A 806 -2.79 -7.18 9.65
C GLY A 806 -3.90 -7.94 8.90
N ASP A 807 -4.56 -8.91 9.54
CA ASP A 807 -5.70 -9.63 8.98
C ASP A 807 -6.98 -8.79 9.04
N ARG A 808 -7.96 -9.18 8.22
CA ARG A 808 -9.32 -8.69 8.38
C ARG A 808 -10.14 -9.70 9.19
N VAL A 809 -10.73 -9.20 10.27
CA VAL A 809 -11.58 -10.00 11.16
C VAL A 809 -13.03 -9.89 10.71
N PRO A 810 -13.67 -10.98 10.25
CA PRO A 810 -15.09 -11.01 9.98
C PRO A 810 -15.87 -11.07 11.31
N TYR A 811 -17.01 -10.40 11.36
CA TYR A 811 -17.91 -10.47 12.50
C TYR A 811 -19.36 -10.20 12.10
N ILE A 812 -20.28 -10.73 12.87
CA ILE A 812 -21.72 -10.50 12.74
C ILE A 812 -22.28 -9.96 14.07
N LEU A 813 -23.34 -9.16 14.00
CA LEU A 813 -23.93 -8.54 15.18
C LEU A 813 -25.14 -9.35 15.64
N THR A 814 -25.07 -9.89 16.84
CA THR A 814 -26.07 -10.80 17.42
C THR A 814 -27.02 -10.07 18.37
N ASN A 815 -28.22 -10.60 18.51
CA ASN A 815 -29.19 -10.11 19.48
C ASN A 815 -28.86 -10.65 20.87
N THR A 816 -28.33 -9.79 21.73
CA THR A 816 -27.94 -10.14 23.11
C THR A 816 -29.12 -10.08 24.11
N GLY A 817 -30.31 -9.65 23.66
CA GLY A 817 -31.46 -9.40 24.54
C GLY A 817 -31.38 -8.07 25.32
N ASP A 818 -30.22 -7.39 25.32
CA ASP A 818 -30.07 -6.06 25.89
C ASP A 818 -30.16 -4.98 24.80
N PRO A 819 -31.21 -4.12 24.79
CA PRO A 819 -31.35 -3.06 23.82
C PRO A 819 -30.27 -1.98 23.89
N LYS A 820 -29.53 -1.90 25.03
CA LYS A 820 -28.46 -0.91 25.26
C LYS A 820 -27.08 -1.46 24.93
N ALA A 821 -26.94 -2.75 24.62
CA ALA A 821 -25.67 -3.37 24.28
C ALA A 821 -25.04 -2.67 23.09
N LYS A 822 -23.75 -2.36 23.20
CA LYS A 822 -22.94 -1.69 22.17
C LYS A 822 -22.53 -2.68 21.08
N ALA A 823 -22.14 -2.16 19.92
CA ALA A 823 -21.73 -2.98 18.78
C ALA A 823 -20.67 -4.03 19.13
N PHE A 824 -19.67 -3.67 19.93
CA PHE A 824 -18.59 -4.59 20.29
C PHE A 824 -19.04 -5.73 21.24
N GLU A 825 -20.09 -5.52 22.02
CA GLU A 825 -20.70 -6.54 22.89
C GLU A 825 -21.56 -7.52 22.07
N LYS A 826 -22.23 -7.01 21.02
CA LYS A 826 -23.03 -7.78 20.06
C LYS A 826 -22.22 -8.57 19.05
N SER A 827 -20.94 -8.22 18.88
CA SER A 827 -20.10 -8.79 17.82
C SER A 827 -19.68 -10.22 18.11
N GLU A 828 -19.80 -11.10 17.13
CA GLU A 828 -19.48 -12.52 17.25
C GLU A 828 -18.86 -13.06 15.93
N ASP A 829 -18.09 -14.15 16.05
CA ASP A 829 -17.57 -14.88 14.89
C ASP A 829 -18.72 -15.49 14.07
N PRO A 830 -18.80 -15.24 12.74
CA PRO A 830 -19.87 -15.74 11.89
C PRO A 830 -20.03 -17.27 11.95
N LYS A 831 -18.95 -18.02 11.99
CA LYS A 831 -18.98 -19.48 12.10
C LYS A 831 -19.58 -19.93 13.42
N TYR A 832 -19.21 -19.26 14.50
CA TYR A 832 -19.74 -19.57 15.83
C TYR A 832 -21.25 -19.28 15.92
N VAL A 833 -21.69 -18.20 15.28
CA VAL A 833 -23.12 -17.86 15.20
C VAL A 833 -23.91 -18.91 14.44
N GLU A 834 -23.39 -19.41 13.34
CA GLU A 834 -24.00 -20.46 12.54
C GLU A 834 -24.04 -21.80 13.29
N GLU A 835 -22.91 -22.25 13.85
CA GLU A 835 -22.79 -23.50 14.61
C GLU A 835 -23.71 -23.55 15.83
N HIS A 836 -23.99 -22.40 16.46
CA HIS A 836 -24.81 -22.33 17.69
C HIS A 836 -26.19 -21.72 17.49
N ASN A 837 -26.57 -21.41 16.24
CA ASN A 837 -27.86 -20.79 15.88
C ASN A 837 -28.17 -19.53 16.71
N ILE A 838 -27.17 -18.65 16.89
CA ILE A 838 -27.32 -17.42 17.67
C ILE A 838 -28.15 -16.39 16.86
N PRO A 839 -29.20 -15.79 17.42
CA PRO A 839 -30.05 -14.86 16.70
C PRO A 839 -29.30 -13.58 16.32
N VAL A 840 -29.46 -13.15 15.06
CA VAL A 840 -28.87 -11.90 14.53
C VAL A 840 -29.75 -10.71 14.92
N ASP A 841 -29.14 -9.56 15.13
CA ASP A 841 -29.85 -8.32 15.49
C ASP A 841 -30.18 -7.51 14.23
N TYR A 842 -31.23 -7.93 13.50
CA TYR A 842 -31.69 -7.27 12.26
C TYR A 842 -32.08 -5.81 12.46
N LEU A 843 -32.67 -5.48 13.60
CA LEU A 843 -33.03 -4.08 13.91
C LEU A 843 -31.78 -3.20 14.05
N TYR A 844 -30.73 -3.71 14.70
CA TYR A 844 -29.47 -2.99 14.81
C TYR A 844 -28.82 -2.78 13.44
N TYR A 845 -28.86 -3.81 12.57
CA TYR A 845 -28.39 -3.68 11.19
C TYR A 845 -29.19 -2.63 10.41
N PHE A 846 -30.50 -2.63 10.52
CA PHE A 846 -31.35 -1.64 9.87
C PHE A 846 -31.00 -0.21 10.33
N GLU A 847 -31.01 0.06 11.62
CA GLU A 847 -30.79 1.40 12.17
C GLU A 847 -29.36 1.93 11.97
N ASN A 848 -28.35 1.06 12.07
CA ASN A 848 -26.95 1.49 12.15
C ASN A 848 -26.12 1.17 10.91
N LYS A 849 -26.57 0.27 10.06
CA LYS A 849 -25.79 -0.16 8.88
C LYS A 849 -26.52 0.09 7.56
N PHE A 850 -27.85 -0.07 7.52
CA PHE A 850 -28.66 0.07 6.31
C PHE A 850 -29.15 1.50 6.10
N LEU A 851 -29.78 2.09 7.12
CA LEU A 851 -30.55 3.32 7.00
C LEU A 851 -29.74 4.50 6.45
N ASN A 852 -28.60 4.81 7.07
CA ASN A 852 -27.79 5.95 6.63
C ASN A 852 -27.20 5.78 5.21
N PRO A 853 -26.58 4.64 4.83
CA PRO A 853 -26.11 4.45 3.46
C PRO A 853 -27.17 4.55 2.38
N VAL A 854 -28.38 4.07 2.67
CA VAL A 854 -29.52 4.14 1.72
C VAL A 854 -30.05 5.57 1.64
N CYS A 855 -30.25 6.24 2.78
CA CYS A 855 -30.65 7.65 2.78
C CYS A 855 -29.63 8.54 2.07
N ASP A 856 -28.33 8.32 2.27
CA ASP A 856 -27.26 9.05 1.56
C ASP A 856 -27.43 9.03 0.03
N LEU A 857 -27.90 7.91 -0.54
CA LEU A 857 -28.17 7.80 -1.98
C LEU A 857 -29.48 8.47 -2.41
N LEU A 858 -30.45 8.58 -1.52
CA LEU A 858 -31.77 9.10 -1.82
C LEU A 858 -31.91 10.60 -1.47
N ASP A 859 -31.08 11.13 -0.58
CA ASP A 859 -31.08 12.54 -0.18
C ASP A 859 -31.04 13.55 -1.35
N PRO A 860 -30.33 13.31 -2.47
CA PRO A 860 -30.39 14.18 -3.63
C PRO A 860 -31.73 14.18 -4.37
N LEU A 861 -32.60 13.22 -4.09
CA LEU A 861 -33.93 13.04 -4.74
C LEU A 861 -35.09 13.45 -3.84
N PHE A 862 -34.90 13.49 -2.52
CA PHE A 862 -35.95 13.73 -1.51
C PHE A 862 -35.46 14.72 -0.45
N GLU A 863 -36.38 15.54 0.08
CA GLU A 863 -36.01 16.55 1.08
C GLU A 863 -35.84 15.99 2.50
N ASN A 864 -36.59 14.99 2.88
CA ASN A 864 -36.62 14.39 4.23
C ASN A 864 -36.60 12.88 4.17
N THR A 865 -35.60 12.35 3.44
CA THR A 865 -35.45 10.94 3.03
C THR A 865 -35.78 9.95 4.14
N LYS A 866 -35.20 10.14 5.32
CA LYS A 866 -35.38 9.22 6.44
C LYS A 866 -36.82 9.15 6.93
N GLN A 867 -37.52 10.27 7.02
CA GLN A 867 -38.90 10.33 7.48
C GLN A 867 -39.89 9.94 6.39
N GLU A 868 -39.64 10.37 5.17
CA GLU A 868 -40.53 10.09 4.03
C GLU A 868 -40.54 8.63 3.63
N ILE A 869 -39.34 7.99 3.65
CA ILE A 869 -39.19 6.61 3.18
C ILE A 869 -39.38 5.59 4.30
N PHE A 870 -38.85 5.86 5.49
CA PHE A 870 -38.77 4.87 6.59
C PHE A 870 -39.53 5.27 7.86
N GLY A 871 -40.25 6.42 7.87
CA GLY A 871 -40.87 6.94 9.10
C GLY A 871 -41.83 5.97 9.75
N ASP A 872 -42.69 5.34 8.98
CA ASP A 872 -43.63 4.33 9.42
C ASP A 872 -42.98 3.05 9.95
N ILE A 873 -41.93 2.59 9.27
CA ILE A 873 -41.13 1.42 9.68
C ILE A 873 -40.41 1.71 11.00
N LEU A 874 -39.79 2.90 11.14
CA LEU A 874 -39.14 3.33 12.37
C LEU A 874 -40.10 3.44 13.54
N ASP A 875 -41.32 3.94 13.30
CA ASP A 875 -42.34 4.10 14.36
C ASP A 875 -42.89 2.76 14.84
N GLN A 876 -42.96 1.75 13.99
CA GLN A 876 -43.38 0.39 14.37
C GLN A 876 -42.34 -0.29 15.27
N HIS A 877 -41.05 -0.01 15.09
CA HIS A 877 -39.94 -0.66 15.80
C HIS A 877 -39.39 0.17 16.95
N LYS A 878 -39.81 1.42 17.12
CA LYS A 878 -39.46 2.20 18.31
C LYS A 878 -40.07 1.53 19.55
N PRO A 879 -39.29 1.23 20.60
CA PRO A 879 -39.83 0.82 21.88
C PRO A 879 -40.82 1.92 22.29
N LYS A 880 -42.07 1.57 22.46
CA LYS A 880 -43.10 2.51 22.95
C LYS A 880 -42.55 3.02 24.30
N LYS A 881 -42.02 4.24 24.30
CA LYS A 881 -41.73 4.93 25.57
C LYS A 881 -43.05 4.95 26.30
N PRO A 882 -43.13 4.43 27.54
CA PRO A 882 -44.31 4.64 28.35
C PRO A 882 -44.57 6.13 28.32
N LYS A 883 -45.78 6.56 27.92
CA LYS A 883 -46.16 7.97 27.89
C LYS A 883 -45.78 8.53 29.27
N ALA A 884 -44.72 9.32 29.33
CA ALA A 884 -44.39 10.04 30.54
C ALA A 884 -45.64 10.86 30.85
N GLY A 885 -46.28 10.55 31.93
CA GLY A 885 -47.42 11.34 32.39
C GLY A 885 -46.94 12.80 32.53
N PRO A 886 -47.84 13.76 32.51
CA PRO A 886 -47.51 15.17 32.54
C PRO A 886 -46.51 15.42 33.67
N ALA A 887 -45.49 16.25 33.40
CA ALA A 887 -44.41 16.52 34.34
C ALA A 887 -45.03 16.97 35.68
N LEU A 888 -44.63 16.40 36.79
CA LEU A 888 -45.11 16.69 38.12
C LEU A 888 -45.16 18.22 38.43
N SER A 889 -44.24 18.98 37.81
CA SER A 889 -44.21 20.44 37.89
C SER A 889 -45.40 21.15 37.23
N THR A 890 -46.04 20.53 36.28
CA THR A 890 -47.15 21.10 35.51
C THR A 890 -48.53 20.58 35.96
N MET A 891 -48.58 19.58 36.87
CA MET A 891 -49.84 19.02 37.38
C MET A 891 -50.51 19.96 38.38
N LYS A 892 -51.79 20.20 38.23
CA LYS A 892 -52.64 20.93 39.19
C LYS A 892 -52.86 20.05 40.41
N LYS A 893 -53.27 20.68 41.54
CA LYS A 893 -53.49 20.00 42.83
C LYS A 893 -54.42 18.79 42.74
N GLU A 894 -55.50 18.91 42.00
CA GLU A 894 -56.51 17.86 41.83
C GLU A 894 -55.89 16.63 41.10
N GLN A 895 -55.03 16.87 40.10
CA GLN A 895 -54.31 15.83 39.38
C GLN A 895 -53.22 15.15 40.21
N LEU A 896 -52.58 15.90 41.13
CA LEU A 896 -51.61 15.33 42.09
C LEU A 896 -52.26 14.46 43.13
N VAL A 897 -53.47 14.85 43.63
CA VAL A 897 -54.32 14.06 44.53
C VAL A 897 -54.75 12.74 43.87
N GLU A 898 -55.17 12.79 42.63
CA GLU A 898 -55.56 11.60 41.86
C GLU A 898 -54.34 10.65 41.64
N GLU A 899 -53.14 11.17 41.32
CA GLU A 899 -51.92 10.39 41.17
C GLU A 899 -51.44 9.78 42.48
N CYS A 900 -51.58 10.50 43.63
CA CYS A 900 -51.33 9.96 44.97
C CYS A 900 -52.28 8.77 45.26
N LYS A 901 -53.57 8.91 44.97
CA LYS A 901 -54.54 7.82 45.11
C LYS A 901 -54.16 6.59 44.26
N LYS A 902 -53.77 6.80 43.01
CA LYS A 902 -53.33 5.72 42.10
C LYS A 902 -52.09 4.98 42.61
N MET A 903 -51.23 5.69 43.31
CA MET A 903 -49.98 5.14 43.88
C MET A 903 -50.12 4.66 45.34
N GLY A 904 -51.34 4.74 45.94
CA GLY A 904 -51.56 4.33 47.32
C GLY A 904 -50.85 5.24 48.35
N LEU A 905 -50.60 6.50 48.01
CA LEU A 905 -49.95 7.50 48.85
C LEU A 905 -50.99 8.38 49.53
N ASP A 906 -50.65 8.98 50.67
CA ASP A 906 -51.50 9.99 51.31
C ASP A 906 -51.76 11.15 50.36
N ASP A 907 -53.03 11.43 50.08
CA ASP A 907 -53.51 12.43 49.12
C ASP A 907 -53.87 13.78 49.76
N SER A 908 -53.56 13.94 51.09
CA SER A 908 -53.78 15.18 51.83
C SER A 908 -52.59 16.10 51.78
N GLY A 909 -52.79 17.42 51.83
CA GLY A 909 -51.72 18.41 51.92
C GLY A 909 -51.67 19.43 50.77
N LYS A 910 -50.63 20.23 50.70
CA LYS A 910 -50.37 21.23 49.66
C LYS A 910 -49.78 20.59 48.42
N ALA A 911 -49.93 21.20 47.24
CA ALA A 911 -49.47 20.72 45.95
C ALA A 911 -47.94 20.42 45.94
N THR A 912 -47.16 21.13 46.74
CA THR A 912 -45.72 20.91 46.90
C THR A 912 -45.42 19.59 47.64
N GLU A 913 -46.19 19.30 48.66
CA GLU A 913 -46.06 18.08 49.48
C GLU A 913 -46.48 16.83 48.69
N LEU A 914 -47.55 16.95 47.93
CA LEU A 914 -48.00 15.88 47.03
C LEU A 914 -46.97 15.58 45.94
N ARG A 915 -46.33 16.63 45.38
CA ARG A 915 -45.26 16.43 44.40
C ARG A 915 -44.04 15.74 45.02
N GLU A 916 -43.66 16.09 46.22
CA GLU A 916 -42.54 15.41 46.89
C GLU A 916 -42.86 13.97 47.26
N ARG A 917 -44.05 13.65 47.72
CA ARG A 917 -44.48 12.26 47.96
C ARG A 917 -44.48 11.41 46.69
N ILE A 918 -45.05 11.91 45.57
CA ILE A 918 -45.02 11.23 44.31
C ILE A 918 -43.60 11.06 43.78
N LYS A 919 -42.75 12.10 43.96
CA LYS A 919 -41.32 12.05 43.57
C LYS A 919 -40.54 11.03 44.40
N GLY A 920 -40.76 11.00 45.70
CA GLY A 920 -40.15 10.02 46.60
C GLY A 920 -40.55 8.58 46.30
N ALA A 921 -41.82 8.35 46.04
CA ALA A 921 -42.34 7.03 45.63
C ALA A 921 -41.81 6.56 44.25
N ARG A 922 -41.65 7.49 43.30
CA ARG A 922 -41.01 7.20 42.01
C ARG A 922 -39.50 6.95 42.11
N THR A 923 -38.77 7.62 43.04
CA THR A 923 -37.34 7.38 43.30
C THR A 923 -37.12 6.16 44.19
N GLY A 924 -37.95 5.90 45.21
CA GLY A 924 -37.86 4.72 46.05
C GLY A 924 -38.05 3.39 45.28
N SER A 925 -38.87 3.36 44.24
CA SER A 925 -39.03 2.19 43.38
C SER A 925 -37.81 1.87 42.54
N ILE A 926 -36.96 2.86 42.31
CA ILE A 926 -35.68 2.67 41.58
C ILE A 926 -34.60 2.15 42.57
N GLU A 927 -34.57 2.65 43.79
CA GLU A 927 -33.61 2.15 44.82
C GLU A 927 -33.95 0.72 45.30
N ASP A 928 -35.23 0.35 45.35
CA ASP A 928 -35.63 -1.03 45.66
C ASP A 928 -35.34 -2.01 44.54
N LEU A 929 -35.39 -1.58 43.29
CA LEU A 929 -34.91 -2.36 42.13
C LEU A 929 -33.40 -2.54 42.14
N PHE A 930 -32.65 -1.51 42.53
CA PHE A 930 -31.18 -1.63 42.67
C PHE A 930 -30.81 -2.55 43.85
N LYS A 931 -31.48 -2.47 45.01
CA LYS A 931 -31.26 -3.40 46.13
C LYS A 931 -31.62 -4.85 45.81
N LYS A 932 -32.64 -5.09 45.02
CA LYS A 932 -32.99 -6.46 44.53
C LYS A 932 -31.95 -6.98 43.51
N TYR A 933 -31.35 -6.11 42.74
CA TYR A 933 -30.27 -6.50 41.79
C TYR A 933 -28.96 -6.85 42.52
N GLU A 934 -28.59 -6.07 43.56
CA GLU A 934 -27.43 -6.39 44.38
C GLU A 934 -27.59 -7.66 45.24
N GLN A 935 -28.82 -7.99 45.64
CA GLN A 935 -29.09 -9.26 46.36
C GLN A 935 -29.14 -10.49 45.46
N SER A 936 -29.34 -10.32 44.17
CA SER A 936 -29.32 -11.42 43.21
C SER A 936 -27.91 -11.74 42.69
N THR A 937 -27.00 -10.74 42.73
CA THR A 937 -25.59 -10.91 42.29
C THR A 937 -24.66 -11.47 43.40
N ASN A 938 -25.11 -11.48 44.67
CA ASN A 938 -24.36 -12.11 45.76
C ASN A 938 -24.77 -13.55 46.05
N LYS A 939 -25.48 -14.21 45.14
CA LYS A 939 -25.92 -15.61 45.27
C LYS A 939 -25.57 -16.51 44.07
N ILE A 940 -24.55 -16.10 43.27
CA ILE A 940 -23.93 -17.03 42.29
C ILE A 940 -22.42 -17.02 42.55
#